data_70fc64a8e5609accd63826911672e611
#
_entry.id   70fc64a8e5609accd63826911672e611
#
_cell.length_a   1.000
_cell.length_b   1.000
_cell.length_c   1.000
_cell.angle_alpha   90.00
_cell.angle_beta   90.00
_cell.angle_gamma   90.00
#
_symmetry.space_group_name_H-M   'P 1'
#
loop_
_entity.id
_entity.type
_entity.pdbx_description
1 polymer ?
#
loop_
_entity_poly.entity_id
_entity_poly.type
_entity_poly.pdbx_seq_one_letter_code
_entity_poly.pdbx_strand_id
1 'polypeptide(L)'
;MNHESSSALPAAIRVRGARVHNLKNIDVDVPLHKIVGIAGVSGSGKSSLALGVLYAEGSRRYLEALSTYTRRRMTQAEKAQVDEIRYVPAALALHQRPGVPGMRSTFGTMTELLNSLRLMFSRLSHYPCPACGCMVPPSLNIAAEIPLYCPRCGAQVPVLGAEQFAFNSTGACPDCEGTGIVRVVDESTLVPDESLSINEGAVLPWQTLMWSLMKEIAEKMGVRTNVPFRELTPEERDMVFHGPAKKVHLLYQNSKTGAAGEMDFTYFNAVYTVENALAKVTDEKGMKRVERFLKQGPCPACGGSRLNAAARAPRLRGIGLADACRMTLDTLVQWVEGGPASLPVEMRPMAESICESFQATAARLLDLGLGYLSLDREAATLSTGERQRVQLARSVRNRTTGVLYVLDEPSIGLHPSNIEGLRGVMHDLIADGNSIVLVDHDTEILRDADWLIEMGPGAGENGGTILTQGTVEQVAQSPASRIGPFLADLHTLSARTRTPEAELFALGTITLRTRAIHTVKPLEVRLPKGRLIAVTGVSGSGKTTLVLESLIPALAAAARGEALPAHVESITAPGIAQVKLIDATPIGINVRSTVATYANVHDELRKIYARSPLAREKGYKAGDFSYNTGRLRCPGCDGTGTISLDIQFLPDVEITCPDCGGSRYQKDAAALYRTRKDGTQAESLPRLMEMSVDEALAACADLKLVASRLQALSNLGLGYLTLGEATPSLSGGEAQRLKLASEMGKGQADTVFVFDEPTIGLHPLDVQTLLGVFQKLIENGATVVVIEHDLDVIRNADYLVDMGPGGGDAGGRIVAAGTPEQVKQDPESITGRYI
;
A
#
# COMPACT_ATOMS: atom_id res chain seq x y z
N MET A 1 -40.09 26.97 -43.21
CA MET A 1 -39.86 26.28 -41.95
C MET A 1 -38.37 25.93 -41.87
N ASN A 2 -37.65 26.84 -41.27
CA ASN A 2 -36.20 26.70 -41.07
C ASN A 2 -35.96 25.83 -39.86
N HIS A 3 -35.46 24.59 -40.06
CA HIS A 3 -34.89 23.77 -39.04
C HIS A 3 -33.34 23.88 -39.14
N GLU A 4 -32.78 25.00 -38.72
CA GLU A 4 -31.42 25.10 -38.32
C GLU A 4 -31.36 25.05 -36.78
N SER A 5 -31.54 23.90 -36.19
CA SER A 5 -31.04 23.65 -34.84
C SER A 5 -29.64 23.05 -34.96
N SER A 6 -28.64 23.90 -35.04
CA SER A 6 -27.27 23.52 -34.72
C SER A 6 -27.30 22.96 -33.29
N SER A 7 -27.29 21.63 -33.14
CA SER A 7 -27.14 20.99 -31.86
C SER A 7 -25.67 21.17 -31.43
N ALA A 8 -25.39 22.32 -30.84
CA ALA A 8 -24.11 22.51 -30.17
C ALA A 8 -23.97 21.39 -29.14
N LEU A 9 -22.85 20.68 -29.16
CA LEU A 9 -22.52 19.69 -28.13
C LEU A 9 -22.63 20.30 -26.74
N PRO A 10 -23.13 19.56 -25.73
CA PRO A 10 -23.27 20.11 -24.38
C PRO A 10 -21.88 20.56 -23.85
N ALA A 11 -21.83 21.78 -23.34
CA ALA A 11 -20.58 22.39 -22.85
C ALA A 11 -20.21 21.98 -21.41
N ALA A 12 -21.16 21.42 -20.66
CA ALA A 12 -20.97 21.04 -19.26
C ALA A 12 -21.87 19.90 -18.82
N ILE A 13 -21.41 19.12 -17.86
CA ILE A 13 -22.23 18.20 -17.05
C ILE A 13 -23.05 19.06 -16.09
N ARG A 14 -24.34 18.85 -16.01
CA ARG A 14 -25.23 19.58 -15.10
C ARG A 14 -25.68 18.68 -13.98
N VAL A 15 -25.32 19.01 -12.76
CA VAL A 15 -25.73 18.32 -11.53
C VAL A 15 -26.66 19.22 -10.74
N ARG A 16 -27.80 18.70 -10.29
CA ARG A 16 -28.76 19.41 -9.45
C ARG A 16 -29.16 18.56 -8.25
N GLY A 17 -29.16 19.17 -7.09
CA GLY A 17 -29.63 18.56 -5.85
C GLY A 17 -28.79 17.39 -5.37
N ALA A 18 -27.47 17.44 -5.46
CA ALA A 18 -26.61 16.36 -5.02
C ALA A 18 -26.52 16.27 -3.49
N ARG A 19 -26.81 15.06 -2.94
CA ARG A 19 -26.90 14.76 -1.50
C ARG A 19 -26.13 13.51 -1.09
N VAL A 20 -25.12 13.14 -1.87
CA VAL A 20 -24.28 11.95 -1.60
C VAL A 20 -23.37 12.23 -0.40
N HIS A 21 -23.35 11.33 0.59
CA HIS A 21 -22.60 11.47 1.84
C HIS A 21 -22.87 12.83 2.53
N ASN A 22 -21.86 13.67 2.65
CA ASN A 22 -21.95 14.96 3.32
C ASN A 22 -22.37 16.13 2.41
N LEU A 23 -22.70 15.89 1.14
CA LEU A 23 -23.14 16.95 0.21
C LEU A 23 -24.49 17.54 0.62
N LYS A 24 -24.56 18.87 0.66
CA LYS A 24 -25.72 19.62 1.15
C LYS A 24 -26.61 20.14 0.01
N ASN A 25 -27.18 19.23 -0.77
CA ASN A 25 -28.12 19.57 -1.85
C ASN A 25 -27.51 20.58 -2.83
N ILE A 26 -26.30 20.28 -3.33
CA ILE A 26 -25.55 21.21 -4.17
C ILE A 26 -25.94 21.11 -5.64
N ASP A 27 -25.88 22.28 -6.30
CA ASP A 27 -26.00 22.43 -7.76
C ASP A 27 -24.63 22.82 -8.33
N VAL A 28 -24.19 22.14 -9.39
CA VAL A 28 -22.90 22.44 -10.04
C VAL A 28 -22.94 22.11 -11.52
N ASP A 29 -22.29 22.96 -12.32
CA ASP A 29 -22.01 22.71 -13.73
C ASP A 29 -20.49 22.44 -13.89
N VAL A 30 -20.17 21.27 -14.44
CA VAL A 30 -18.76 20.82 -14.63
C VAL A 30 -18.44 20.91 -16.11
N PRO A 31 -17.55 21.81 -16.56
CA PRO A 31 -17.18 21.94 -17.96
C PRO A 31 -16.66 20.65 -18.58
N LEU A 32 -17.07 20.36 -19.83
CA LEU A 32 -16.58 19.24 -20.63
C LEU A 32 -15.35 19.63 -21.44
N HIS A 33 -14.53 18.66 -21.84
CA HIS A 33 -13.29 18.81 -22.62
C HIS A 33 -12.29 19.76 -21.97
N LYS A 34 -12.24 19.72 -20.63
CA LYS A 34 -11.38 20.54 -19.79
C LYS A 34 -10.84 19.74 -18.62
N ILE A 35 -9.77 20.22 -18.03
CA ILE A 35 -9.26 19.78 -16.73
C ILE A 35 -10.01 20.58 -15.67
N VAL A 36 -10.87 19.91 -14.90
CA VAL A 36 -11.63 20.51 -13.81
C VAL A 36 -11.05 20.02 -12.47
N GLY A 37 -10.44 20.92 -11.71
CA GLY A 37 -9.92 20.62 -10.37
C GLY A 37 -11.01 20.76 -9.30
N ILE A 38 -11.11 19.80 -8.40
CA ILE A 38 -11.93 19.87 -7.19
C ILE A 38 -11.01 19.96 -5.98
N ALA A 39 -10.97 21.14 -5.35
CA ALA A 39 -10.15 21.44 -4.20
C ALA A 39 -10.97 21.59 -2.91
N GLY A 40 -10.29 21.67 -1.76
CA GLY A 40 -10.89 21.92 -0.45
C GLY A 40 -10.25 21.08 0.65
N VAL A 41 -10.53 21.41 1.91
CA VAL A 41 -9.99 20.70 3.07
C VAL A 41 -10.40 19.22 3.10
N SER A 42 -9.64 18.40 3.85
CA SER A 42 -9.98 16.98 4.03
C SER A 42 -11.40 16.84 4.61
N GLY A 43 -12.19 15.89 4.08
CA GLY A 43 -13.57 15.69 4.51
C GLY A 43 -14.59 16.74 4.04
N SER A 44 -14.23 17.68 3.14
CA SER A 44 -15.15 18.73 2.64
C SER A 44 -16.18 18.24 1.61
N GLY A 45 -16.09 16.99 1.13
CA GLY A 45 -17.03 16.43 0.15
C GLY A 45 -16.48 16.33 -1.28
N LYS A 46 -15.18 16.54 -1.52
CA LYS A 46 -14.54 16.43 -2.84
C LYS A 46 -14.79 15.09 -3.53
N SER A 47 -14.38 14.00 -2.85
CA SER A 47 -14.56 12.64 -3.38
C SER A 47 -16.04 12.26 -3.45
N SER A 48 -16.91 12.83 -2.59
CA SER A 48 -18.36 12.65 -2.69
C SER A 48 -18.91 13.21 -4.01
N LEU A 49 -18.43 14.39 -4.46
CA LEU A 49 -18.81 14.96 -5.74
C LEU A 49 -18.17 14.20 -6.92
N ALA A 50 -16.85 13.99 -6.86
CA ALA A 50 -16.09 13.38 -7.97
C ALA A 50 -16.46 11.91 -8.19
N LEU A 51 -16.34 11.08 -7.15
CA LEU A 51 -16.58 9.64 -7.22
C LEU A 51 -18.04 9.28 -6.95
N GLY A 52 -18.64 9.85 -5.91
CA GLY A 52 -20.00 9.51 -5.48
C GLY A 52 -21.10 10.05 -6.41
N VAL A 53 -20.85 11.11 -7.17
CA VAL A 53 -21.81 11.68 -8.12
C VAL A 53 -21.37 11.47 -9.57
N LEU A 54 -20.26 12.09 -9.98
CA LEU A 54 -19.88 12.14 -11.41
C LEU A 54 -19.47 10.77 -11.94
N TYR A 55 -18.55 10.09 -11.26
CA TYR A 55 -18.11 8.74 -11.65
C TYR A 55 -19.25 7.71 -11.50
N ALA A 56 -19.94 7.72 -10.37
CA ALA A 56 -21.02 6.76 -10.13
C ALA A 56 -22.09 6.80 -11.23
N GLU A 57 -22.56 7.99 -11.62
CA GLU A 57 -23.58 8.13 -12.68
C GLU A 57 -23.02 7.85 -14.08
N GLY A 58 -21.78 8.30 -14.38
CA GLY A 58 -21.16 8.04 -15.68
C GLY A 58 -20.86 6.55 -15.89
N SER A 59 -20.32 5.87 -14.88
CA SER A 59 -20.07 4.42 -14.88
C SER A 59 -21.39 3.64 -14.97
N ARG A 60 -22.40 3.99 -14.18
CA ARG A 60 -23.71 3.33 -14.19
C ARG A 60 -24.38 3.39 -15.57
N ARG A 61 -24.43 4.56 -16.20
CA ARG A 61 -25.03 4.73 -17.54
C ARG A 61 -24.29 3.95 -18.61
N TYR A 62 -22.97 3.89 -18.53
CA TYR A 62 -22.16 3.05 -19.41
C TYR A 62 -22.51 1.57 -19.25
N LEU A 63 -22.57 1.09 -17.99
CA LEU A 63 -22.89 -0.30 -17.69
C LEU A 63 -24.32 -0.67 -18.09
N GLU A 64 -25.28 0.26 -17.99
CA GLU A 64 -26.68 0.04 -18.44
C GLU A 64 -26.78 -0.20 -19.94
N ALA A 65 -25.85 0.35 -20.74
CA ALA A 65 -25.80 0.11 -22.19
C ALA A 65 -25.24 -1.28 -22.54
N LEU A 66 -24.60 -1.99 -21.60
CA LEU A 66 -24.05 -3.32 -21.82
C LEU A 66 -25.08 -4.44 -21.63
N SER A 67 -24.78 -5.62 -22.18
CA SER A 67 -25.62 -6.80 -21.99
C SER A 67 -25.73 -7.20 -20.51
N THR A 68 -26.87 -7.80 -20.13
CA THR A 68 -27.11 -8.26 -18.75
C THR A 68 -26.05 -9.24 -18.25
N TYR A 69 -25.48 -10.07 -19.14
CA TYR A 69 -24.42 -11.00 -18.81
C TYR A 69 -23.10 -10.30 -18.44
N THR A 70 -22.72 -9.28 -19.22
CA THR A 70 -21.50 -8.48 -18.94
C THR A 70 -21.67 -7.65 -17.67
N ARG A 71 -22.85 -7.04 -17.51
CA ARG A 71 -23.20 -6.20 -16.36
C ARG A 71 -23.06 -6.94 -15.03
N ARG A 72 -23.48 -8.23 -14.97
CA ARG A 72 -23.40 -9.07 -13.77
C ARG A 72 -21.97 -9.39 -13.31
N ARG A 73 -20.97 -9.23 -14.18
CA ARG A 73 -19.54 -9.51 -13.88
C ARG A 73 -18.73 -8.26 -13.53
N MET A 74 -19.35 -7.09 -13.63
CA MET A 74 -18.67 -5.82 -13.35
C MET A 74 -19.21 -5.22 -12.04
N THR A 75 -18.32 -4.67 -11.24
CA THR A 75 -18.70 -3.92 -10.04
C THR A 75 -19.55 -2.72 -10.44
N GLN A 76 -20.74 -2.61 -9.89
CA GLN A 76 -21.63 -1.50 -10.15
C GLN A 76 -21.45 -0.44 -9.07
N ALA A 77 -21.34 0.82 -9.49
CA ALA A 77 -21.41 1.93 -8.55
C ALA A 77 -22.86 2.11 -8.06
N GLU A 78 -23.03 2.50 -6.82
CA GLU A 78 -24.33 2.85 -6.27
C GLU A 78 -24.94 4.05 -7.01
N LYS A 79 -26.28 4.07 -7.10
CA LYS A 79 -26.97 5.21 -7.71
C LYS A 79 -26.75 6.47 -6.86
N ALA A 80 -26.23 7.52 -7.49
CA ALA A 80 -26.03 8.79 -6.81
C ALA A 80 -27.35 9.40 -6.33
N GLN A 81 -27.36 9.96 -5.12
CA GLN A 81 -28.51 10.69 -4.58
C GLN A 81 -28.49 12.12 -5.15
N VAL A 82 -29.09 12.29 -6.32
CA VAL A 82 -29.22 13.55 -7.04
C VAL A 82 -30.65 13.73 -7.54
N ASP A 83 -31.12 14.97 -7.62
CA ASP A 83 -32.43 15.25 -8.24
C ASP A 83 -32.35 15.09 -9.75
N GLU A 84 -31.28 15.62 -10.36
CA GLU A 84 -31.03 15.50 -11.79
C GLU A 84 -29.54 15.54 -12.12
N ILE A 85 -29.10 14.72 -13.07
CA ILE A 85 -27.79 14.83 -13.72
C ILE A 85 -27.93 14.65 -15.24
N ARG A 86 -27.38 15.61 -16.00
CA ARG A 86 -27.44 15.61 -17.49
C ARG A 86 -26.04 15.66 -18.07
N TYR A 87 -25.89 15.09 -19.27
CA TYR A 87 -24.71 15.15 -20.11
C TYR A 87 -23.44 14.56 -19.50
N VAL A 88 -23.59 13.60 -18.57
CA VAL A 88 -22.44 12.88 -18.01
C VAL A 88 -21.96 11.83 -19.02
N PRO A 89 -20.68 11.87 -19.44
CA PRO A 89 -20.10 10.85 -20.31
C PRO A 89 -19.93 9.50 -19.58
N ALA A 90 -19.54 8.46 -20.36
CA ALA A 90 -18.99 7.26 -19.74
C ALA A 90 -17.79 7.65 -18.87
N ALA A 91 -17.74 7.18 -17.62
CA ALA A 91 -16.71 7.59 -16.67
C ALA A 91 -15.79 6.46 -16.28
N LEU A 92 -14.50 6.76 -16.18
CA LEU A 92 -13.46 5.90 -15.64
C LEU A 92 -12.84 6.59 -14.43
N ALA A 93 -12.67 5.86 -13.33
CA ALA A 93 -12.02 6.41 -12.13
C ALA A 93 -10.66 5.77 -11.88
N LEU A 94 -9.71 6.62 -11.50
CA LEU A 94 -8.49 6.20 -10.83
C LEU A 94 -8.63 6.55 -9.35
N HIS A 95 -8.86 5.52 -8.55
CA HIS A 95 -9.04 5.66 -7.11
C HIS A 95 -7.71 5.92 -6.41
N GLN A 96 -7.75 6.68 -5.33
CA GLN A 96 -6.61 6.93 -4.44
C GLN A 96 -5.90 5.63 -4.02
N ARG A 97 -6.65 4.56 -3.81
CA ARG A 97 -6.14 3.24 -3.42
C ARG A 97 -6.56 2.17 -4.43
N PRO A 98 -5.75 1.92 -5.48
CA PRO A 98 -5.98 0.78 -6.35
C PRO A 98 -5.92 -0.53 -5.57
N GLY A 99 -6.78 -1.48 -5.91
CA GLY A 99 -6.75 -2.82 -5.31
C GLY A 99 -5.37 -3.46 -5.41
N VAL A 100 -5.01 -4.25 -4.40
CA VAL A 100 -3.74 -4.99 -4.40
C VAL A 100 -3.86 -6.18 -5.36
N PRO A 101 -3.03 -6.25 -6.40
CA PRO A 101 -3.07 -7.34 -7.36
C PRO A 101 -2.65 -8.68 -6.74
N GLY A 102 -3.13 -9.79 -7.32
CA GLY A 102 -2.75 -11.13 -6.88
C GLY A 102 -1.25 -11.45 -7.11
N MET A 103 -0.75 -12.50 -6.44
CA MET A 103 0.67 -12.90 -6.42
C MET A 103 1.29 -13.21 -7.80
N ARG A 104 0.47 -13.52 -8.81
CA ARG A 104 0.93 -13.72 -10.20
C ARG A 104 0.97 -12.45 -11.04
N SER A 105 0.62 -11.31 -10.46
CA SER A 105 0.69 -10.02 -11.16
C SER A 105 2.05 -9.37 -10.98
N THR A 106 2.62 -8.87 -12.06
CA THR A 106 3.87 -8.11 -12.08
C THR A 106 3.66 -6.76 -12.75
N PHE A 107 4.61 -5.83 -12.59
CA PHE A 107 4.61 -4.56 -13.31
C PHE A 107 4.47 -4.78 -14.83
N GLY A 108 5.18 -5.77 -15.40
CA GLY A 108 5.08 -6.12 -16.81
C GLY A 108 3.71 -6.63 -17.27
N THR A 109 2.97 -7.36 -16.38
CA THR A 109 1.60 -7.79 -16.69
C THR A 109 0.60 -6.66 -16.52
N MET A 110 0.79 -5.80 -15.51
CA MET A 110 -0.08 -4.65 -15.28
C MET A 110 0.02 -3.62 -16.41
N THR A 111 1.21 -3.39 -16.95
CA THR A 111 1.47 -2.45 -18.06
C THR A 111 1.23 -3.05 -19.43
N GLU A 112 1.04 -4.38 -19.52
CA GLU A 112 0.97 -5.16 -20.75
C GLU A 112 2.27 -5.14 -21.60
N LEU A 113 3.33 -4.49 -21.13
CA LEU A 113 4.65 -4.50 -21.81
C LEU A 113 5.21 -5.92 -21.94
N LEU A 114 4.92 -6.79 -20.97
CA LEU A 114 5.29 -8.19 -21.04
C LEU A 114 4.68 -8.90 -22.24
N ASN A 115 3.50 -8.51 -22.71
CA ASN A 115 2.87 -9.10 -23.90
C ASN A 115 3.69 -8.79 -25.16
N SER A 116 4.11 -7.55 -25.36
CA SER A 116 4.98 -7.14 -26.48
C SER A 116 6.35 -7.82 -26.37
N LEU A 117 6.91 -7.91 -25.18
CA LEU A 117 8.20 -8.57 -24.96
C LEU A 117 8.13 -10.08 -25.25
N ARG A 118 7.05 -10.77 -24.84
CA ARG A 118 6.80 -12.19 -25.19
C ARG A 118 6.68 -12.38 -26.69
N LEU A 119 6.02 -11.45 -27.38
CA LEU A 119 5.92 -11.48 -28.83
C LEU A 119 7.30 -11.32 -29.49
N MET A 120 8.15 -10.41 -28.99
CA MET A 120 9.53 -10.27 -29.45
C MET A 120 10.29 -11.60 -29.30
N PHE A 121 10.25 -12.20 -28.12
CA PHE A 121 10.93 -13.48 -27.86
C PHE A 121 10.38 -14.61 -28.71
N SER A 122 9.08 -14.67 -28.95
CA SER A 122 8.46 -15.67 -29.81
C SER A 122 8.92 -15.53 -31.28
N ARG A 123 9.01 -14.31 -31.80
CA ARG A 123 9.21 -14.07 -33.24
C ARG A 123 10.66 -13.78 -33.63
N LEU A 124 11.46 -13.23 -32.70
CA LEU A 124 12.78 -12.68 -33.03
C LEU A 124 13.93 -13.43 -32.34
N SER A 125 13.65 -14.45 -31.50
CA SER A 125 14.70 -15.17 -30.76
C SER A 125 15.40 -16.23 -31.60
N HIS A 126 16.62 -16.50 -31.20
CA HIS A 126 17.33 -17.73 -31.56
C HIS A 126 16.80 -18.89 -30.68
N TYR A 127 16.50 -20.02 -31.29
CA TYR A 127 16.00 -21.20 -30.64
C TYR A 127 17.05 -22.29 -30.54
N PRO A 128 17.22 -22.97 -29.39
CA PRO A 128 18.17 -24.08 -29.28
C PRO A 128 17.66 -25.30 -30.02
N CYS A 129 18.51 -25.91 -30.84
CA CYS A 129 18.24 -27.20 -31.51
C CYS A 129 18.19 -28.32 -30.46
N PRO A 130 17.10 -29.11 -30.39
CA PRO A 130 16.98 -30.16 -29.37
C PRO A 130 17.98 -31.31 -29.58
N ALA A 131 18.51 -31.50 -30.80
CA ALA A 131 19.43 -32.60 -31.13
C ALA A 131 20.90 -32.23 -30.89
N CYS A 132 21.33 -31.01 -31.20
CA CYS A 132 22.75 -30.65 -31.14
C CYS A 132 23.06 -29.38 -30.31
N GLY A 133 22.04 -28.73 -29.72
CA GLY A 133 22.22 -27.55 -28.89
C GLY A 133 22.56 -26.26 -29.64
N CYS A 134 22.72 -26.32 -30.96
CA CYS A 134 23.03 -25.13 -31.78
C CYS A 134 21.90 -24.13 -31.71
N MET A 135 22.21 -22.84 -31.50
CA MET A 135 21.24 -21.76 -31.56
C MET A 135 20.88 -21.45 -33.00
N VAL A 136 19.64 -21.70 -33.39
CA VAL A 136 19.11 -21.47 -34.74
C VAL A 136 18.57 -20.05 -34.85
N PRO A 137 19.02 -19.20 -35.79
CA PRO A 137 18.56 -17.84 -35.89
C PRO A 137 17.09 -17.74 -36.32
N PRO A 138 16.39 -16.65 -35.95
CA PRO A 138 15.04 -16.43 -36.43
C PRO A 138 15.00 -16.20 -37.93
N SER A 139 13.86 -16.53 -38.55
CA SER A 139 13.57 -16.25 -39.96
C SER A 139 12.08 -15.98 -40.15
N LEU A 140 11.69 -15.47 -41.36
CA LEU A 140 10.28 -15.23 -41.69
C LEU A 140 9.41 -16.50 -41.60
N ASN A 141 10.02 -17.68 -41.67
CA ASN A 141 9.30 -18.95 -41.47
C ASN A 141 8.53 -19.00 -40.15
N ILE A 142 9.04 -18.35 -39.08
CA ILE A 142 8.35 -18.28 -37.78
C ILE A 142 7.01 -17.54 -37.93
N ALA A 143 7.00 -16.44 -38.67
CA ALA A 143 5.76 -15.68 -38.91
C ALA A 143 4.76 -16.43 -39.80
N ALA A 144 5.26 -17.27 -40.70
CA ALA A 144 4.46 -18.10 -41.59
C ALA A 144 4.07 -19.45 -40.97
N GLU A 145 4.42 -19.69 -39.67
CA GLU A 145 4.22 -20.95 -38.95
C GLU A 145 4.88 -22.17 -39.61
N ILE A 146 5.93 -21.92 -40.40
CA ILE A 146 6.75 -22.94 -41.04
C ILE A 146 7.82 -23.42 -40.03
N PRO A 147 8.01 -24.74 -39.86
CA PRO A 147 9.02 -25.24 -38.94
C PRO A 147 10.43 -24.74 -39.26
N LEU A 148 11.21 -24.40 -38.23
CA LEU A 148 12.63 -24.16 -38.35
C LEU A 148 13.41 -25.46 -38.40
N TYR A 149 14.49 -25.49 -39.16
CA TYR A 149 15.40 -26.62 -39.21
C TYR A 149 16.81 -26.18 -38.84
N CYS A 150 17.50 -26.98 -38.07
CA CYS A 150 18.85 -26.70 -37.63
C CYS A 150 19.80 -26.77 -38.81
N PRO A 151 20.56 -25.70 -39.13
CA PRO A 151 21.51 -25.70 -40.24
C PRO A 151 22.68 -26.67 -40.04
N ARG A 152 22.94 -27.09 -38.80
CA ARG A 152 24.05 -27.98 -38.44
C ARG A 152 23.71 -29.47 -38.55
N CYS A 153 22.50 -29.88 -38.12
CA CYS A 153 22.11 -31.31 -38.02
C CYS A 153 20.81 -31.67 -38.76
N GLY A 154 20.11 -30.67 -39.34
CA GLY A 154 18.86 -30.91 -40.07
C GLY A 154 17.63 -31.18 -39.20
N ALA A 155 17.80 -31.26 -37.86
CA ALA A 155 16.68 -31.53 -36.97
C ALA A 155 15.68 -30.37 -36.92
N GLN A 156 14.39 -30.70 -36.82
CA GLN A 156 13.34 -29.70 -36.63
C GLN A 156 13.48 -29.05 -35.26
N VAL A 157 13.37 -27.72 -35.20
CA VAL A 157 13.49 -26.90 -34.00
C VAL A 157 12.11 -26.39 -33.63
N PRO A 158 11.60 -26.73 -32.44
CA PRO A 158 10.31 -26.23 -31.99
C PRO A 158 10.37 -24.74 -31.70
N VAL A 159 9.46 -23.98 -32.27
CA VAL A 159 9.27 -22.56 -32.03
C VAL A 159 8.12 -22.37 -31.08
N LEU A 160 8.30 -21.52 -30.10
CA LEU A 160 7.28 -21.25 -29.07
C LEU A 160 6.39 -20.07 -29.50
N GLY A 161 5.08 -20.24 -29.39
CA GLY A 161 4.13 -19.14 -29.48
C GLY A 161 4.26 -18.17 -28.29
N ALA A 162 3.77 -16.94 -28.43
CA ALA A 162 3.85 -15.93 -27.36
C ALA A 162 3.16 -16.38 -26.05
N GLU A 163 2.14 -17.22 -26.13
CA GLU A 163 1.46 -17.78 -24.94
C GLU A 163 2.32 -18.76 -24.15
N GLN A 164 3.22 -19.47 -24.84
CA GLN A 164 4.16 -20.40 -24.20
C GLN A 164 5.29 -19.69 -23.44
N PHE A 165 5.37 -18.36 -23.54
CA PHE A 165 6.21 -17.48 -22.70
C PHE A 165 5.44 -16.84 -21.54
N ALA A 166 4.15 -17.15 -21.37
CA ALA A 166 3.34 -16.61 -20.30
C ALA A 166 3.46 -17.46 -19.03
N PHE A 167 4.00 -16.88 -17.97
CA PHE A 167 4.15 -17.56 -16.68
C PHE A 167 2.82 -17.77 -15.93
N ASN A 168 1.73 -17.15 -16.37
CA ASN A 168 0.37 -17.35 -15.86
C ASN A 168 -0.46 -18.31 -16.74
N SER A 169 0.16 -18.98 -17.69
CA SER A 169 -0.42 -19.92 -18.62
C SER A 169 0.55 -21.08 -18.91
N THR A 170 0.69 -21.50 -20.16
CA THR A 170 1.47 -22.68 -20.57
C THR A 170 2.98 -22.53 -20.39
N GLY A 171 3.50 -21.30 -20.26
CA GLY A 171 4.90 -21.01 -19.96
C GLY A 171 5.26 -21.10 -18.48
N ALA A 172 4.30 -21.39 -17.59
CA ALA A 172 4.53 -21.41 -16.15
C ALA A 172 5.54 -22.49 -15.74
N CYS A 173 6.37 -22.18 -14.74
CA CYS A 173 7.17 -23.20 -14.06
C CYS A 173 6.25 -24.17 -13.33
N PRO A 174 6.40 -25.49 -13.50
CA PRO A 174 5.51 -26.47 -12.87
C PRO A 174 5.62 -26.51 -11.34
N ASP A 175 6.81 -26.19 -10.77
CA ASP A 175 7.07 -26.29 -9.34
C ASP A 175 6.45 -25.14 -8.54
N CYS A 176 6.50 -23.89 -9.07
CA CYS A 176 5.93 -22.72 -8.43
C CYS A 176 4.67 -22.19 -9.13
N GLU A 177 4.16 -22.91 -10.13
CA GLU A 177 2.97 -22.54 -10.90
C GLU A 177 2.97 -21.08 -11.38
N GLY A 178 4.15 -20.56 -11.75
CA GLY A 178 4.31 -19.20 -12.24
C GLY A 178 4.37 -18.10 -11.18
N THR A 179 4.43 -18.43 -9.88
CA THR A 179 4.61 -17.44 -8.82
C THR A 179 6.06 -16.96 -8.69
N GLY A 180 7.04 -17.78 -9.13
CA GLY A 180 8.48 -17.51 -9.00
C GLY A 180 9.03 -17.72 -7.60
N ILE A 181 8.18 -17.87 -6.61
CA ILE A 181 8.53 -18.07 -5.20
C ILE A 181 7.94 -19.37 -4.69
N VAL A 182 8.59 -19.96 -3.72
CA VAL A 182 8.11 -21.12 -2.97
C VAL A 182 8.25 -20.85 -1.48
N ARG A 183 7.40 -21.48 -0.70
CA ARG A 183 7.54 -21.47 0.76
C ARG A 183 8.45 -22.66 1.11
N VAL A 184 9.61 -22.36 1.65
CA VAL A 184 10.57 -23.34 2.13
C VAL A 184 10.66 -23.28 3.64
N VAL A 185 11.01 -24.40 4.25
CA VAL A 185 11.22 -24.46 5.69
C VAL A 185 12.44 -23.61 6.05
N ASP A 186 12.29 -22.76 7.04
CA ASP A 186 13.39 -22.00 7.62
C ASP A 186 13.98 -22.78 8.80
N GLU A 187 15.08 -23.47 8.56
CA GLU A 187 15.75 -24.32 9.56
C GLU A 187 16.15 -23.54 10.82
N SER A 188 16.46 -22.24 10.69
CA SER A 188 16.82 -21.42 11.84
C SER A 188 15.69 -21.24 12.86
N THR A 189 14.44 -21.46 12.43
CA THR A 189 13.25 -21.36 13.28
C THR A 189 12.85 -22.68 13.95
N LEU A 190 13.44 -23.81 13.50
CA LEU A 190 13.11 -25.13 14.02
C LEU A 190 13.66 -25.35 15.42
N VAL A 191 14.82 -24.74 15.71
CA VAL A 191 15.50 -24.79 17.02
C VAL A 191 15.86 -23.35 17.42
N PRO A 192 14.92 -22.57 17.96
CA PRO A 192 15.15 -21.16 18.28
C PRO A 192 16.04 -20.96 19.50
N ASP A 193 16.14 -21.94 20.39
CA ASP A 193 17.01 -21.91 21.57
C ASP A 193 17.84 -23.19 21.66
N GLU A 194 19.08 -23.09 21.22
CA GLU A 194 20.04 -24.20 21.23
C GLU A 194 20.58 -24.52 22.64
N SER A 195 20.26 -23.73 23.66
CA SER A 195 20.63 -24.02 25.04
C SER A 195 19.75 -25.10 25.68
N LEU A 196 18.58 -25.35 25.11
CA LEU A 196 17.66 -26.40 25.54
C LEU A 196 18.05 -27.74 24.92
N SER A 197 17.74 -28.82 25.65
CA SER A 197 17.80 -30.19 25.14
C SER A 197 16.54 -30.53 24.34
N ILE A 198 16.59 -31.59 23.52
CA ILE A 198 15.40 -32.08 22.79
C ILE A 198 14.30 -32.48 23.79
N ASN A 199 14.67 -33.02 24.94
CA ASN A 199 13.71 -33.38 25.99
C ASN A 199 13.03 -32.17 26.62
N GLU A 200 13.74 -31.04 26.72
CA GLU A 200 13.21 -29.76 27.19
C GLU A 200 12.46 -28.99 26.10
N GLY A 201 12.59 -29.45 24.84
CA GLY A 201 11.81 -28.95 23.75
C GLY A 201 12.52 -28.06 22.76
N ALA A 202 13.81 -28.19 22.60
CA ALA A 202 14.60 -27.45 21.61
C ALA A 202 14.01 -27.51 20.21
N VAL A 203 13.48 -28.68 19.77
CA VAL A 203 12.89 -28.86 18.43
C VAL A 203 11.41 -28.47 18.46
N LEU A 204 11.14 -27.23 18.13
CA LEU A 204 9.83 -26.63 18.26
C LEU A 204 8.74 -27.27 17.40
N PRO A 205 8.99 -27.74 16.13
CA PRO A 205 7.99 -28.44 15.33
C PRO A 205 7.44 -29.73 15.99
N TRP A 206 8.29 -30.48 16.67
CA TRP A 206 7.87 -31.71 17.34
C TRP A 206 6.96 -31.47 18.55
N GLN A 207 7.02 -30.27 19.14
CA GLN A 207 6.11 -29.87 20.23
C GLN A 207 4.76 -29.34 19.72
N THR A 208 4.77 -28.65 18.58
CA THR A 208 3.64 -27.81 18.18
C THR A 208 2.85 -28.34 17.00
N LEU A 209 3.50 -29.12 16.15
CA LEU A 209 2.89 -29.68 14.92
C LEU A 209 2.75 -31.21 14.95
N MET A 210 3.45 -31.89 15.85
CA MET A 210 3.47 -33.36 15.92
C MET A 210 3.40 -33.87 17.37
N TRP A 211 3.44 -35.15 17.54
CA TRP A 211 3.36 -35.80 18.85
C TRP A 211 4.66 -35.67 19.63
N SER A 212 4.57 -35.44 20.92
CA SER A 212 5.71 -35.43 21.85
C SER A 212 6.59 -36.68 21.83
N LEU A 213 6.13 -37.73 21.19
CA LEU A 213 6.82 -39.05 21.04
C LEU A 213 8.06 -38.97 20.14
N MET A 214 8.20 -37.94 19.28
CA MET A 214 9.33 -37.81 18.35
C MET A 214 10.69 -37.77 19.08
N LYS A 215 10.75 -37.26 20.29
CA LYS A 215 11.96 -37.22 21.09
C LYS A 215 12.45 -38.63 21.48
N GLU A 216 11.51 -39.54 21.85
CA GLU A 216 11.83 -40.93 22.19
C GLU A 216 12.24 -41.72 20.95
N ILE A 217 11.63 -41.42 19.81
CA ILE A 217 12.00 -42.01 18.52
C ILE A 217 13.39 -41.53 18.09
N ALA A 218 13.69 -40.24 18.25
CA ALA A 218 15.00 -39.64 17.92
C ALA A 218 16.12 -40.28 18.77
N GLU A 219 15.87 -40.60 20.03
CA GLU A 219 16.83 -41.30 20.90
C GLU A 219 17.14 -42.69 20.35
N LYS A 220 16.13 -43.42 19.89
CA LYS A 220 16.32 -44.72 19.23
C LYS A 220 16.99 -44.63 17.86
N MET A 221 16.94 -43.44 17.23
CA MET A 221 17.69 -43.15 16.00
C MET A 221 19.16 -42.76 16.27
N GLY A 222 19.59 -42.75 17.55
CA GLY A 222 20.96 -42.50 17.94
C GLY A 222 21.26 -41.05 18.27
N VAL A 223 20.25 -40.21 18.46
CA VAL A 223 20.42 -38.79 18.83
C VAL A 223 20.34 -38.63 20.36
N ARG A 224 21.28 -37.94 20.95
CA ARG A 224 21.27 -37.63 22.40
C ARG A 224 20.23 -36.56 22.72
N THR A 225 19.14 -36.94 23.34
CA THR A 225 18.00 -36.06 23.58
C THR A 225 18.07 -35.27 24.90
N ASN A 226 19.01 -35.63 25.76
CA ASN A 226 19.18 -35.08 27.13
C ASN A 226 20.28 -34.02 27.27
N VAL A 227 20.98 -33.66 26.22
CA VAL A 227 22.02 -32.63 26.20
C VAL A 227 21.52 -31.39 25.44
N PRO A 228 22.08 -30.18 25.76
CA PRO A 228 21.76 -28.98 24.99
C PRO A 228 21.96 -29.20 23.47
N PHE A 229 21.07 -28.67 22.65
CA PHE A 229 21.11 -28.88 21.20
C PHE A 229 22.46 -28.45 20.58
N ARG A 230 23.06 -27.39 21.10
CA ARG A 230 24.39 -26.91 20.68
C ARG A 230 25.50 -27.93 20.90
N GLU A 231 25.33 -28.92 21.79
CA GLU A 231 26.32 -29.96 22.11
C GLU A 231 26.14 -31.23 21.29
N LEU A 232 25.11 -31.28 20.41
CA LEU A 232 24.91 -32.37 19.47
C LEU A 232 26.02 -32.34 18.41
N THR A 233 26.44 -33.51 17.95
CA THR A 233 27.39 -33.62 16.84
C THR A 233 26.72 -33.18 15.53
N PRO A 234 27.51 -32.84 14.49
CA PRO A 234 26.93 -32.50 13.18
C PRO A 234 26.03 -33.59 12.61
N GLU A 235 26.39 -34.88 12.83
CA GLU A 235 25.59 -36.04 12.38
C GLU A 235 24.26 -36.15 13.14
N GLU A 236 24.29 -35.90 14.46
CA GLU A 236 23.07 -35.88 15.27
C GLU A 236 22.14 -34.73 14.86
N ARG A 237 22.70 -33.54 14.59
CA ARG A 237 21.93 -32.40 14.09
C ARG A 237 21.34 -32.69 12.71
N ASP A 238 22.12 -33.28 11.80
CA ASP A 238 21.61 -33.67 10.47
C ASP A 238 20.51 -34.71 10.59
N MET A 239 20.62 -35.65 11.51
CA MET A 239 19.57 -36.62 11.79
C MET A 239 18.28 -35.92 12.26
N VAL A 240 18.38 -34.89 13.10
CA VAL A 240 17.22 -34.13 13.56
C VAL A 240 16.57 -33.34 12.39
N PHE A 241 17.38 -32.70 11.55
CA PHE A 241 16.85 -31.86 10.46
C PHE A 241 16.46 -32.66 9.21
N HIS A 242 17.25 -33.65 8.81
CA HIS A 242 17.13 -34.35 7.51
C HIS A 242 17.10 -35.87 7.58
N GLY A 243 17.19 -36.42 8.79
CA GLY A 243 17.21 -37.90 8.97
C GLY A 243 16.10 -38.63 8.22
N PRO A 244 16.38 -39.81 7.67
CA PRO A 244 15.43 -40.58 6.83
C PRO A 244 14.22 -41.06 7.63
N ALA A 245 13.06 -41.10 7.02
CA ALA A 245 11.86 -41.71 7.58
C ALA A 245 12.11 -43.25 7.78
N LYS A 246 12.20 -43.65 9.03
CA LYS A 246 12.47 -45.05 9.40
C LYS A 246 11.46 -45.51 10.45
N LYS A 247 10.94 -46.75 10.34
CA LYS A 247 10.13 -47.35 11.37
C LYS A 247 10.97 -47.76 12.54
N VAL A 248 10.56 -47.35 13.73
CA VAL A 248 11.22 -47.66 15.00
C VAL A 248 10.20 -48.33 15.91
N HIS A 249 10.61 -49.42 16.52
CA HIS A 249 9.79 -50.20 17.42
C HIS A 249 9.92 -49.65 18.84
N LEU A 250 8.79 -49.26 19.45
CA LEU A 250 8.73 -48.65 20.79
C LEU A 250 7.64 -49.31 21.64
N LEU A 251 7.94 -49.43 22.93
CA LEU A 251 6.94 -49.73 23.94
C LEU A 251 6.20 -48.44 24.29
N TYR A 252 4.96 -48.29 23.80
CA TYR A 252 4.13 -47.14 24.07
C TYR A 252 3.17 -47.43 25.21
N GLN A 253 3.14 -46.53 26.20
CA GLN A 253 2.16 -46.53 27.27
C GLN A 253 1.21 -45.31 27.13
N ASN A 254 -0.07 -45.61 26.93
CA ASN A 254 -1.09 -44.54 26.83
C ASN A 254 -1.30 -43.89 28.19
N SER A 255 -0.99 -42.61 28.29
CA SER A 255 -1.07 -41.79 29.53
C SER A 255 -2.49 -41.69 30.11
N LYS A 256 -3.53 -41.90 29.31
CA LYS A 256 -4.94 -41.82 29.74
C LYS A 256 -5.54 -43.17 30.16
N THR A 257 -5.12 -44.27 29.53
CA THR A 257 -5.70 -45.58 29.75
C THR A 257 -4.77 -46.51 30.51
N GLY A 258 -3.47 -46.18 30.67
CA GLY A 258 -2.46 -47.05 31.28
C GLY A 258 -2.08 -48.24 30.46
N ALA A 259 -2.72 -48.49 29.30
CA ALA A 259 -2.43 -49.66 28.45
C ALA A 259 -1.06 -49.49 27.79
N ALA A 260 -0.17 -50.48 27.94
CA ALA A 260 1.12 -50.57 27.30
C ALA A 260 1.08 -51.57 26.17
N GLY A 261 1.71 -51.24 25.03
CA GLY A 261 1.84 -52.13 23.88
C GLY A 261 3.01 -51.74 23.00
N GLU A 262 3.56 -52.73 22.35
CA GLU A 262 4.64 -52.53 21.38
C GLU A 262 4.01 -52.12 20.04
N MET A 263 4.53 -50.98 19.51
CA MET A 263 4.04 -50.40 18.26
C MET A 263 5.20 -49.85 17.43
N ASP A 264 5.03 -49.94 16.10
CA ASP A 264 5.95 -49.32 15.14
C ASP A 264 5.57 -47.85 14.88
N PHE A 265 6.50 -46.96 15.12
CA PHE A 265 6.35 -45.56 14.82
C PHE A 265 7.35 -45.14 13.73
N THR A 266 6.94 -44.24 12.85
CA THR A 266 7.84 -43.70 11.82
C THR A 266 8.52 -42.48 12.36
N TYR A 267 9.85 -42.41 12.28
CA TYR A 267 10.63 -41.22 12.55
C TYR A 267 10.37 -40.18 11.47
N PHE A 268 10.11 -38.98 11.88
CA PHE A 268 9.95 -37.82 11.00
C PHE A 268 10.86 -36.69 11.49
N ASN A 269 11.81 -36.31 10.66
CA ASN A 269 12.71 -35.23 10.95
C ASN A 269 11.98 -33.88 11.08
N ALA A 270 12.65 -32.83 11.59
CA ALA A 270 12.02 -31.55 11.89
C ALA A 270 11.53 -30.83 10.61
N VAL A 271 12.30 -30.88 9.51
CA VAL A 271 11.94 -30.29 8.23
C VAL A 271 10.68 -30.97 7.67
N TYR A 272 10.70 -32.30 7.55
CA TYR A 272 9.56 -33.06 7.06
C TYR A 272 8.30 -32.87 7.93
N THR A 273 8.46 -32.65 9.23
CA THR A 273 7.33 -32.37 10.12
C THR A 273 6.60 -31.10 9.72
N VAL A 274 7.34 -30.05 9.36
CA VAL A 274 6.77 -28.79 8.89
C VAL A 274 6.16 -28.96 7.49
N GLU A 275 6.87 -29.62 6.55
CA GLU A 275 6.37 -29.86 5.19
C GLU A 275 5.07 -30.68 5.20
N ASN A 276 5.02 -31.75 5.99
CA ASN A 276 3.82 -32.62 6.13
C ASN A 276 2.67 -31.85 6.80
N ALA A 277 2.97 -30.94 7.76
CA ALA A 277 1.96 -30.08 8.34
C ALA A 277 1.43 -29.08 7.30
N LEU A 278 2.30 -28.45 6.52
CA LEU A 278 1.93 -27.51 5.45
C LEU A 278 1.02 -28.19 4.40
N ALA A 279 1.38 -29.41 3.97
CA ALA A 279 0.59 -30.15 2.99
C ALA A 279 -0.83 -30.53 3.49
N LYS A 280 -1.06 -30.57 4.80
CA LYS A 280 -2.34 -30.93 5.43
C LYS A 280 -3.14 -29.74 5.93
N VAL A 281 -2.64 -28.52 5.80
CA VAL A 281 -3.34 -27.30 6.24
C VAL A 281 -4.55 -27.06 5.36
N THR A 282 -5.72 -26.95 6.00
CA THR A 282 -7.01 -26.66 5.35
C THR A 282 -7.66 -25.39 5.88
N ASP A 283 -7.15 -24.81 6.98
CA ASP A 283 -7.72 -23.64 7.62
C ASP A 283 -6.65 -22.58 7.98
N GLU A 284 -7.10 -21.36 8.23
CA GLU A 284 -6.23 -20.22 8.58
C GLU A 284 -5.49 -20.44 9.91
N LYS A 285 -6.10 -21.12 10.87
CA LYS A 285 -5.45 -21.43 12.16
C LYS A 285 -4.30 -22.41 12.00
N GLY A 286 -4.49 -23.43 11.16
CA GLY A 286 -3.43 -24.36 10.78
C GLY A 286 -2.28 -23.64 10.08
N MET A 287 -2.61 -22.76 9.13
CA MET A 287 -1.61 -21.97 8.42
C MET A 287 -0.76 -21.12 9.39
N LYS A 288 -1.36 -20.38 10.31
CA LYS A 288 -0.62 -19.57 11.30
C LYS A 288 0.33 -20.38 12.19
N ARG A 289 0.03 -21.66 12.43
CA ARG A 289 0.93 -22.54 13.19
C ARG A 289 2.16 -22.96 12.40
N VAL A 290 2.02 -23.15 11.09
CA VAL A 290 3.10 -23.59 10.22
C VAL A 290 3.93 -22.42 9.71
N GLU A 291 3.30 -21.27 9.46
CA GLU A 291 3.88 -20.08 8.83
C GLU A 291 5.15 -19.58 9.54
N ARG A 292 5.20 -19.68 10.87
CA ARG A 292 6.37 -19.27 11.66
C ARG A 292 7.64 -20.09 11.37
N PHE A 293 7.51 -21.26 10.71
CA PHE A 293 8.62 -22.12 10.31
C PHE A 293 8.97 -22.00 8.83
N LEU A 294 8.29 -21.10 8.10
CA LEU A 294 8.44 -20.95 6.67
C LEU A 294 9.06 -19.62 6.34
N LYS A 295 9.95 -19.62 5.37
CA LYS A 295 10.40 -18.42 4.66
C LYS A 295 10.01 -18.51 3.20
N GLN A 296 9.74 -17.35 2.61
CA GLN A 296 9.57 -17.27 1.17
C GLN A 296 10.93 -17.12 0.51
N GLY A 297 11.15 -17.87 -0.55
CA GLY A 297 12.38 -17.81 -1.33
C GLY A 297 12.13 -18.02 -2.81
N PRO A 298 13.11 -17.68 -3.67
CA PRO A 298 13.00 -17.94 -5.11
C PRO A 298 12.85 -19.44 -5.36
N CYS A 299 11.97 -19.79 -6.28
CA CYS A 299 11.75 -21.18 -6.69
C CYS A 299 13.07 -21.78 -7.22
N PRO A 300 13.60 -22.88 -6.67
CA PRO A 300 14.87 -23.46 -7.08
C PRO A 300 14.85 -23.97 -8.52
N ALA A 301 13.72 -24.47 -9.03
CA ALA A 301 13.59 -24.98 -10.38
C ALA A 301 13.67 -23.88 -11.47
N CYS A 302 13.08 -22.72 -11.21
CA CYS A 302 13.11 -21.63 -12.19
C CYS A 302 14.03 -20.45 -11.80
N GLY A 303 14.66 -20.48 -10.63
CA GLY A 303 15.49 -19.38 -10.13
C GLY A 303 14.73 -18.06 -9.99
N GLY A 304 13.44 -18.10 -9.64
CA GLY A 304 12.57 -16.94 -9.54
C GLY A 304 12.01 -16.42 -10.87
N SER A 305 12.40 -17.00 -12.02
CA SER A 305 11.98 -16.50 -13.35
C SER A 305 10.51 -16.74 -13.69
N ARG A 306 9.79 -17.52 -12.88
CA ARG A 306 8.37 -17.89 -13.09
C ARG A 306 8.13 -18.80 -14.28
N LEU A 307 9.14 -19.00 -15.17
CA LEU A 307 9.04 -19.68 -16.45
C LEU A 307 9.52 -21.13 -16.39
N ASN A 308 8.93 -22.00 -17.18
CA ASN A 308 9.40 -23.36 -17.41
C ASN A 308 10.71 -23.39 -18.21
N ALA A 309 11.35 -24.56 -18.31
CA ALA A 309 12.64 -24.71 -18.99
C ALA A 309 12.58 -24.35 -20.49
N ALA A 310 11.48 -24.70 -21.18
CA ALA A 310 11.30 -24.41 -22.60
C ALA A 310 11.23 -22.89 -22.85
N ALA A 311 10.46 -22.15 -22.06
CA ALA A 311 10.33 -20.69 -22.19
C ALA A 311 11.62 -19.93 -21.80
N ARG A 312 12.49 -20.56 -20.98
CA ARG A 312 13.79 -19.97 -20.60
C ARG A 312 14.91 -20.21 -21.62
N ALA A 313 14.73 -21.13 -22.55
CA ALA A 313 15.80 -21.55 -23.48
C ALA A 313 16.07 -20.57 -24.63
N PRO A 314 15.07 -19.94 -25.28
CA PRO A 314 15.30 -19.00 -26.38
C PRO A 314 16.11 -17.78 -25.96
N ARG A 315 16.89 -17.24 -26.88
CA ARG A 315 17.73 -16.05 -26.66
C ARG A 315 17.47 -15.00 -27.73
N LEU A 316 17.24 -13.76 -27.30
CA LEU A 316 17.20 -12.58 -28.13
C LEU A 316 18.38 -11.68 -27.78
N ARG A 317 19.24 -11.37 -28.76
CA ARG A 317 20.48 -10.64 -28.48
C ARG A 317 21.34 -11.23 -27.34
N GLY A 318 21.36 -12.55 -27.24
CA GLY A 318 22.16 -13.30 -26.28
C GLY A 318 21.53 -13.50 -24.89
N ILE A 319 20.43 -12.82 -24.56
CA ILE A 319 19.76 -12.93 -23.24
C ILE A 319 18.42 -13.65 -23.34
N GLY A 320 17.97 -14.20 -22.20
CA GLY A 320 16.66 -14.85 -22.08
C GLY A 320 15.57 -13.86 -21.68
N LEU A 321 14.30 -14.26 -21.83
CA LEU A 321 13.15 -13.44 -21.43
C LEU A 321 13.20 -13.03 -19.94
N ALA A 322 13.62 -13.95 -19.07
CA ALA A 322 13.73 -13.65 -17.63
C ALA A 322 14.76 -12.54 -17.35
N ASP A 323 15.89 -12.56 -18.07
CA ASP A 323 16.93 -11.54 -17.91
C ASP A 323 16.45 -10.18 -18.42
N ALA A 324 15.74 -10.16 -19.55
CA ALA A 324 15.13 -8.94 -20.07
C ALA A 324 14.08 -8.37 -19.09
N CYS A 325 13.27 -9.23 -18.46
CA CYS A 325 12.28 -8.80 -17.46
C CYS A 325 12.89 -8.20 -16.18
N ARG A 326 14.14 -8.57 -15.85
CA ARG A 326 14.88 -8.02 -14.68
C ARG A 326 15.51 -6.65 -14.96
N MET A 327 15.64 -6.25 -16.21
CA MET A 327 16.12 -4.90 -16.55
C MET A 327 15.13 -3.86 -16.06
N THR A 328 15.64 -2.71 -15.64
CA THR A 328 14.78 -1.54 -15.44
C THR A 328 14.15 -1.13 -16.77
N LEU A 329 12.98 -0.50 -16.71
CA LEU A 329 12.27 -0.07 -17.93
C LEU A 329 13.14 0.85 -18.81
N ASP A 330 13.89 1.77 -18.18
CA ASP A 330 14.86 2.65 -18.89
C ASP A 330 15.87 1.83 -19.69
N THR A 331 16.50 0.85 -19.05
CA THR A 331 17.50 -0.01 -19.69
C THR A 331 16.86 -0.92 -20.75
N LEU A 332 15.66 -1.43 -20.45
CA LEU A 332 14.95 -2.31 -21.38
C LEU A 332 14.54 -1.59 -22.66
N VAL A 333 14.08 -0.33 -22.57
CA VAL A 333 13.75 0.49 -23.74
C VAL A 333 14.97 0.65 -24.65
N GLN A 334 16.12 1.03 -24.09
CA GLN A 334 17.38 1.16 -24.85
C GLN A 334 17.82 -0.17 -25.47
N TRP A 335 17.62 -1.28 -24.75
CA TRP A 335 17.92 -2.60 -25.27
C TRP A 335 16.99 -2.99 -26.44
N VAL A 336 15.69 -2.65 -26.35
CA VAL A 336 14.70 -2.91 -27.41
C VAL A 336 15.00 -2.09 -28.68
N GLU A 337 15.39 -0.82 -28.54
CA GLU A 337 15.77 0.05 -29.68
C GLU A 337 16.84 -0.57 -30.60
N GLY A 338 17.84 -1.22 -30.02
CA GLY A 338 18.88 -1.92 -30.77
C GLY A 338 18.45 -3.27 -31.35
N GLY A 339 17.19 -3.70 -31.13
CA GLY A 339 16.66 -4.99 -31.55
C GLY A 339 16.66 -5.19 -33.05
N PRO A 340 15.99 -4.32 -33.85
CA PRO A 340 15.87 -4.49 -35.31
C PRO A 340 17.23 -4.57 -36.05
N ALA A 341 18.20 -3.74 -35.62
CA ALA A 341 19.52 -3.72 -36.26
C ALA A 341 20.32 -5.02 -36.10
N SER A 342 20.02 -5.81 -35.07
CA SER A 342 20.69 -7.10 -34.77
C SER A 342 20.14 -8.28 -35.57
N LEU A 343 19.11 -8.08 -36.38
CA LEU A 343 18.39 -9.13 -37.08
C LEU A 343 18.68 -9.12 -38.61
N PRO A 344 18.46 -10.25 -39.32
CA PRO A 344 18.48 -10.30 -40.78
C PRO A 344 17.61 -9.22 -41.41
N VAL A 345 18.02 -8.68 -42.54
CA VAL A 345 17.35 -7.54 -43.20
C VAL A 345 15.87 -7.80 -43.46
N GLU A 346 15.52 -9.01 -43.85
CA GLU A 346 14.15 -9.46 -44.11
C GLU A 346 13.24 -9.49 -42.84
N MET A 347 13.84 -9.56 -41.64
CA MET A 347 13.12 -9.58 -40.36
C MET A 347 12.91 -8.18 -39.78
N ARG A 348 13.64 -7.18 -40.22
CA ARG A 348 13.66 -5.83 -39.64
C ARG A 348 12.28 -5.16 -39.60
N PRO A 349 11.49 -5.17 -40.72
CA PRO A 349 10.19 -4.49 -40.69
C PRO A 349 9.23 -5.05 -39.62
N MET A 350 9.22 -6.38 -39.44
CA MET A 350 8.45 -7.01 -38.40
C MET A 350 8.98 -6.63 -37.00
N ALA A 351 10.28 -6.64 -36.84
CA ALA A 351 10.91 -6.26 -35.57
C ALA A 351 10.65 -4.80 -35.22
N GLU A 352 10.76 -3.87 -36.17
CA GLU A 352 10.46 -2.45 -35.99
C GLU A 352 9.04 -2.24 -35.52
N SER A 353 8.04 -2.86 -36.16
CA SER A 353 6.64 -2.74 -35.75
C SER A 353 6.37 -3.23 -34.31
N ILE A 354 7.00 -4.35 -33.91
CA ILE A 354 6.83 -4.86 -32.52
C ILE A 354 7.55 -3.93 -31.51
N CYS A 355 8.76 -3.43 -31.87
CA CYS A 355 9.52 -2.54 -31.01
C CYS A 355 8.82 -1.18 -30.85
N GLU A 356 8.28 -0.60 -31.91
CA GLU A 356 7.49 0.65 -31.85
C GLU A 356 6.30 0.54 -30.92
N SER A 357 5.56 -0.58 -30.99
CA SER A 357 4.42 -0.82 -30.08
C SER A 357 4.86 -0.89 -28.62
N PHE A 358 5.99 -1.51 -28.33
CA PHE A 358 6.57 -1.55 -26.99
C PHE A 358 6.98 -0.16 -26.51
N GLN A 359 7.74 0.57 -27.35
CA GLN A 359 8.26 1.90 -27.04
C GLN A 359 7.14 2.92 -26.78
N ALA A 360 6.07 2.90 -27.59
CA ALA A 360 4.92 3.79 -27.41
C ALA A 360 4.22 3.58 -26.06
N THR A 361 4.17 2.34 -25.56
CA THR A 361 3.62 2.04 -24.23
C THR A 361 4.62 2.42 -23.12
N ALA A 362 5.91 2.17 -23.34
CA ALA A 362 6.96 2.44 -22.35
C ALA A 362 7.18 3.94 -22.14
N ALA A 363 7.14 4.76 -23.19
CA ALA A 363 7.37 6.20 -23.13
C ALA A 363 6.50 6.87 -22.05
N ARG A 364 5.21 6.56 -22.00
CA ARG A 364 4.29 7.13 -21.01
C ARG A 364 4.59 6.72 -19.58
N LEU A 365 5.11 5.51 -19.39
CA LEU A 365 5.54 5.04 -18.06
C LEU A 365 6.84 5.75 -17.64
N LEU A 366 7.71 6.07 -18.60
CA LEU A 366 8.92 6.85 -18.36
C LEU A 366 8.55 8.29 -17.98
N ASP A 367 7.63 8.93 -18.69
CA ASP A 367 7.13 10.28 -18.39
C ASP A 367 6.52 10.35 -16.97
N LEU A 368 5.87 9.28 -16.53
CA LEU A 368 5.35 9.17 -15.18
C LEU A 368 6.41 8.75 -14.12
N GLY A 369 7.69 8.73 -14.49
CA GLY A 369 8.81 8.45 -13.58
C GLY A 369 8.86 7.00 -13.08
N LEU A 370 8.39 6.01 -13.87
CA LEU A 370 8.41 4.57 -13.53
C LEU A 370 9.58 3.81 -14.21
N GLY A 371 10.53 4.52 -14.78
CA GLY A 371 11.66 3.95 -15.51
C GLY A 371 12.57 3.02 -14.72
N TYR A 372 12.64 3.19 -13.41
CA TYR A 372 13.43 2.37 -12.51
C TYR A 372 12.80 1.00 -12.18
N LEU A 373 11.53 0.77 -12.52
CA LEU A 373 10.86 -0.51 -12.27
C LEU A 373 11.24 -1.56 -13.33
N SER A 374 11.43 -2.80 -12.88
CA SER A 374 11.61 -3.95 -13.78
C SER A 374 10.28 -4.65 -14.06
N LEU A 375 10.16 -5.31 -15.23
CA LEU A 375 8.91 -5.97 -15.63
C LEU A 375 8.55 -7.15 -14.71
N ASP A 376 9.52 -7.78 -14.06
CA ASP A 376 9.31 -8.88 -13.10
C ASP A 376 8.97 -8.41 -11.68
N ARG A 377 9.02 -7.09 -11.40
CA ARG A 377 8.65 -6.53 -10.09
C ARG A 377 7.23 -6.96 -9.73
N GLU A 378 7.07 -7.57 -8.56
CA GLU A 378 5.76 -8.01 -8.08
C GLU A 378 4.81 -6.83 -7.88
N ALA A 379 3.62 -6.92 -8.46
CA ALA A 379 2.64 -5.85 -8.40
C ALA A 379 2.18 -5.52 -6.96
N ALA A 380 2.17 -6.51 -6.08
CA ALA A 380 1.86 -6.33 -4.66
C ALA A 380 2.89 -5.50 -3.90
N THR A 381 4.15 -5.44 -4.39
CA THR A 381 5.24 -4.67 -3.78
C THR A 381 5.32 -3.23 -4.29
N LEU A 382 4.49 -2.87 -5.27
CA LEU A 382 4.40 -1.49 -5.75
C LEU A 382 3.70 -0.60 -4.71
N SER A 383 4.22 0.60 -4.53
CA SER A 383 3.55 1.63 -3.71
C SER A 383 2.19 2.01 -4.29
N THR A 384 1.37 2.67 -3.50
CA THR A 384 0.04 3.14 -3.94
C THR A 384 0.16 4.09 -5.13
N GLY A 385 1.08 5.05 -5.08
CA GLY A 385 1.33 5.98 -6.18
C GLY A 385 1.87 5.30 -7.44
N GLU A 386 2.77 4.29 -7.33
CA GLU A 386 3.24 3.51 -8.48
C GLU A 386 2.10 2.76 -9.16
N ARG A 387 1.22 2.09 -8.39
CA ARG A 387 0.05 1.40 -8.93
C ARG A 387 -0.91 2.36 -9.64
N GLN A 388 -1.14 3.53 -9.07
CA GLN A 388 -2.01 4.57 -9.64
C GLN A 388 -1.45 5.09 -10.96
N ARG A 389 -0.14 5.37 -11.04
CA ARG A 389 0.54 5.79 -12.27
C ARG A 389 0.49 4.73 -13.37
N VAL A 390 0.65 3.45 -13.01
CA VAL A 390 0.47 2.34 -13.97
C VAL A 390 -0.94 2.32 -14.53
N GLN A 391 -1.97 2.51 -13.71
CA GLN A 391 -3.35 2.57 -14.17
C GLN A 391 -3.59 3.78 -15.08
N LEU A 392 -3.03 4.94 -14.74
CA LEU A 392 -3.11 6.15 -15.56
C LEU A 392 -2.49 5.93 -16.94
N ALA A 393 -1.25 5.39 -17.00
CA ALA A 393 -0.58 5.08 -18.25
C ALA A 393 -1.40 4.13 -19.16
N ARG A 394 -2.09 3.15 -18.55
CA ARG A 394 -2.99 2.25 -19.30
C ARG A 394 -4.21 2.96 -19.85
N SER A 395 -4.80 3.88 -19.09
CA SER A 395 -6.00 4.61 -19.51
C SER A 395 -5.74 5.44 -20.76
N VAL A 396 -4.57 6.07 -20.84
CA VAL A 396 -4.18 6.91 -21.99
C VAL A 396 -3.86 6.07 -23.23
N ARG A 397 -3.35 4.85 -23.06
CA ARG A 397 -3.00 3.97 -24.19
C ARG A 397 -4.17 3.69 -25.13
N ASN A 398 -5.38 3.60 -24.61
CA ASN A 398 -6.54 3.15 -25.39
C ASN A 398 -7.10 4.22 -26.34
N ARG A 399 -6.56 5.46 -26.32
CA ARG A 399 -7.00 6.60 -27.17
C ARG A 399 -8.52 6.67 -27.30
N THR A 400 -9.22 6.47 -26.20
CA THR A 400 -10.66 6.64 -26.15
C THR A 400 -11.01 8.12 -26.24
N THR A 401 -12.13 8.46 -26.83
CA THR A 401 -12.65 9.83 -26.90
C THR A 401 -14.02 9.93 -26.28
N GLY A 402 -14.38 11.09 -25.75
CA GLY A 402 -15.67 11.33 -25.12
C GLY A 402 -15.86 10.64 -23.77
N VAL A 403 -14.78 10.35 -23.05
CA VAL A 403 -14.77 9.73 -21.72
C VAL A 403 -14.51 10.79 -20.65
N LEU A 404 -15.14 10.65 -19.49
CA LEU A 404 -14.84 11.40 -18.28
C LEU A 404 -13.84 10.61 -17.44
N TYR A 405 -12.63 11.12 -17.30
CA TYR A 405 -11.64 10.58 -16.37
C TYR A 405 -11.78 11.27 -15.02
N VAL A 406 -12.01 10.50 -13.97
CA VAL A 406 -12.03 10.99 -12.59
C VAL A 406 -10.75 10.53 -11.90
N LEU A 407 -9.87 11.47 -11.61
CA LEU A 407 -8.56 11.22 -11.01
C LEU A 407 -8.60 11.65 -9.54
N ASP A 408 -8.45 10.68 -8.63
CA ASP A 408 -8.49 10.95 -7.19
C ASP A 408 -7.06 10.94 -6.64
N GLU A 409 -6.54 12.14 -6.36
CA GLU A 409 -5.19 12.43 -5.86
C GLU A 409 -4.06 11.77 -6.69
N PRO A 410 -3.99 12.02 -8.01
CA PRO A 410 -2.96 11.42 -8.87
C PRO A 410 -1.54 11.90 -8.58
N SER A 411 -1.35 12.98 -7.81
CA SER A 411 -0.05 13.50 -7.37
C SER A 411 0.59 12.68 -6.25
N ILE A 412 -0.13 11.75 -5.63
CA ILE A 412 0.34 11.00 -4.45
C ILE A 412 1.72 10.38 -4.68
N GLY A 413 2.67 10.69 -3.78
CA GLY A 413 4.02 10.14 -3.78
C GLY A 413 4.85 10.55 -5.00
N LEU A 414 4.43 11.60 -5.73
CA LEU A 414 5.21 12.20 -6.80
C LEU A 414 6.20 13.22 -6.23
N HIS A 415 7.45 13.08 -6.65
CA HIS A 415 8.40 14.17 -6.52
C HIS A 415 8.01 15.29 -7.49
N PRO A 416 8.22 16.60 -7.18
CA PRO A 416 7.89 17.72 -8.07
C PRO A 416 8.40 17.55 -9.52
N SER A 417 9.57 16.94 -9.72
CA SER A 417 10.10 16.65 -11.06
C SER A 417 9.24 15.68 -11.90
N ASN A 418 8.36 14.90 -11.28
CA ASN A 418 7.47 13.95 -11.98
C ASN A 418 6.06 14.53 -12.22
N ILE A 419 5.74 15.67 -11.63
CA ILE A 419 4.44 16.35 -11.83
C ILE A 419 4.28 16.79 -13.28
N GLU A 420 5.36 17.22 -13.94
CA GLU A 420 5.34 17.62 -15.35
C GLU A 420 4.90 16.49 -16.27
N GLY A 421 5.39 15.26 -16.04
CA GLY A 421 4.95 14.07 -16.78
C GLY A 421 3.45 13.78 -16.57
N LEU A 422 2.95 13.92 -15.36
CA LEU A 422 1.52 13.77 -15.08
C LEU A 422 0.67 14.83 -15.82
N ARG A 423 1.13 16.09 -15.83
CA ARG A 423 0.48 17.18 -16.59
C ARG A 423 0.44 16.85 -18.08
N GLY A 424 1.55 16.38 -18.65
CA GLY A 424 1.63 15.96 -20.06
C GLY A 424 0.58 14.89 -20.38
N VAL A 425 0.44 13.88 -19.53
CA VAL A 425 -0.58 12.82 -19.69
C VAL A 425 -2.01 13.36 -19.61
N MET A 426 -2.30 14.31 -18.71
CA MET A 426 -3.61 14.94 -18.63
C MET A 426 -3.94 15.75 -19.90
N HIS A 427 -2.98 16.52 -20.41
CA HIS A 427 -3.15 17.28 -21.65
C HIS A 427 -3.35 16.37 -22.87
N ASP A 428 -2.65 15.24 -22.96
CA ASP A 428 -2.88 14.23 -23.99
C ASP A 428 -4.32 13.71 -23.98
N LEU A 429 -4.86 13.40 -22.78
CA LEU A 429 -6.24 12.95 -22.65
C LEU A 429 -7.26 14.01 -23.12
N ILE A 430 -7.02 15.28 -22.81
CA ILE A 430 -7.87 16.39 -23.29
C ILE A 430 -7.74 16.53 -24.81
N ALA A 431 -6.54 16.46 -25.38
CA ALA A 431 -6.31 16.53 -26.82
C ALA A 431 -6.98 15.39 -27.59
N ASP A 432 -7.11 14.21 -26.97
CA ASP A 432 -7.87 13.07 -27.51
C ASP A 432 -9.41 13.26 -27.37
N GLY A 433 -9.90 14.43 -26.92
CA GLY A 433 -11.33 14.77 -26.82
C GLY A 433 -12.04 14.24 -25.59
N ASN A 434 -11.33 14.00 -24.51
CA ASN A 434 -11.87 13.57 -23.23
C ASN A 434 -12.12 14.75 -22.26
N SER A 435 -12.64 14.45 -21.09
CA SER A 435 -12.82 15.39 -19.97
C SER A 435 -12.16 14.83 -18.74
N ILE A 436 -11.57 15.70 -17.90
CA ILE A 436 -10.91 15.29 -16.67
C ILE A 436 -11.55 16.02 -15.49
N VAL A 437 -11.89 15.24 -14.46
CA VAL A 437 -12.18 15.75 -13.11
C VAL A 437 -11.07 15.27 -12.19
N LEU A 438 -10.36 16.20 -11.61
CA LEU A 438 -9.19 15.99 -10.78
C LEU A 438 -9.53 16.38 -9.34
N VAL A 439 -9.41 15.46 -8.41
CA VAL A 439 -9.39 15.76 -6.97
C VAL A 439 -7.94 15.79 -6.54
N ASP A 440 -7.43 16.92 -6.13
CA ASP A 440 -6.06 17.02 -5.64
C ASP A 440 -5.91 18.12 -4.59
N HIS A 441 -4.79 18.06 -3.86
CA HIS A 441 -4.39 19.06 -2.87
C HIS A 441 -3.12 19.81 -3.29
N ASP A 442 -2.38 19.26 -4.26
CA ASP A 442 -1.16 19.85 -4.79
C ASP A 442 -1.48 21.09 -5.62
N THR A 443 -0.98 22.24 -5.17
CA THR A 443 -1.25 23.52 -5.83
C THR A 443 -0.62 23.62 -7.21
N GLU A 444 0.50 22.93 -7.48
CA GLU A 444 1.13 22.90 -8.79
C GLU A 444 0.25 22.26 -9.85
N ILE A 445 -0.44 21.17 -9.48
CA ILE A 445 -1.38 20.49 -10.37
C ILE A 445 -2.69 21.28 -10.50
N LEU A 446 -3.19 21.85 -9.40
CA LEU A 446 -4.42 22.65 -9.43
C LEU A 446 -4.28 23.92 -10.28
N ARG A 447 -3.08 24.48 -10.39
CA ARG A 447 -2.79 25.62 -11.27
C ARG A 447 -2.90 25.30 -12.76
N ASP A 448 -2.77 24.04 -13.12
CA ASP A 448 -2.90 23.56 -14.52
C ASP A 448 -4.36 23.27 -14.92
N ALA A 449 -5.31 23.42 -13.99
CA ALA A 449 -6.72 23.23 -14.27
C ALA A 449 -7.31 24.42 -15.06
N ASP A 450 -8.20 24.13 -16.01
CA ASP A 450 -8.98 25.15 -16.71
C ASP A 450 -10.09 25.75 -15.83
N TRP A 451 -10.60 24.94 -14.89
CA TRP A 451 -11.69 25.28 -14.00
C TRP A 451 -11.49 24.65 -12.63
N LEU A 452 -11.75 25.40 -11.58
CA LEU A 452 -11.70 24.92 -10.20
C LEU A 452 -13.07 24.97 -9.54
N ILE A 453 -13.35 23.96 -8.71
CA ILE A 453 -14.50 23.90 -7.81
C ILE A 453 -13.96 23.69 -6.41
N GLU A 454 -14.14 24.65 -5.53
CA GLU A 454 -13.68 24.53 -4.14
C GLU A 454 -14.81 24.14 -3.22
N MET A 455 -14.63 23.03 -2.51
CA MET A 455 -15.57 22.45 -1.56
C MET A 455 -15.24 22.87 -0.12
N GLY A 456 -16.25 23.15 0.69
CA GLY A 456 -16.04 23.55 2.08
C GLY A 456 -17.34 23.85 2.82
N PRO A 457 -17.31 24.77 3.82
CA PRO A 457 -16.13 25.47 4.36
C PRO A 457 -15.27 24.65 5.31
N GLY A 458 -15.75 23.53 5.80
CA GLY A 458 -15.07 22.65 6.73
C GLY A 458 -15.17 21.21 6.31
N ALA A 459 -15.00 20.30 7.28
CA ALA A 459 -15.06 18.86 7.10
C ALA A 459 -16.39 18.29 7.64
N GLY A 460 -16.81 17.11 7.19
CA GLY A 460 -17.99 16.40 7.68
C GLY A 460 -19.26 17.23 7.56
N GLU A 461 -19.99 17.40 8.68
CA GLU A 461 -21.24 18.21 8.70
C GLU A 461 -21.01 19.69 8.42
N ASN A 462 -19.80 20.22 8.61
CA ASN A 462 -19.45 21.60 8.30
C ASN A 462 -18.95 21.77 6.86
N GLY A 463 -18.89 20.70 6.07
CA GLY A 463 -18.52 20.66 4.66
C GLY A 463 -19.73 20.52 3.75
N GLY A 464 -19.49 20.01 2.56
CA GLY A 464 -20.50 19.57 1.61
C GLY A 464 -21.15 20.69 0.80
N THR A 465 -20.60 21.90 0.80
CA THR A 465 -21.05 23.03 -0.03
C THR A 465 -19.94 23.49 -0.97
N ILE A 466 -20.31 24.20 -2.04
CA ILE A 466 -19.36 24.86 -2.93
C ILE A 466 -19.07 26.25 -2.36
N LEU A 467 -17.80 26.55 -2.10
CA LEU A 467 -17.36 27.88 -1.64
C LEU A 467 -17.21 28.86 -2.79
N THR A 468 -16.54 28.39 -3.84
CA THR A 468 -16.30 29.18 -5.05
C THR A 468 -16.03 28.23 -6.23
N GLN A 469 -16.25 28.72 -7.44
CA GLN A 469 -15.89 28.04 -8.67
C GLN A 469 -15.57 29.04 -9.78
N GLY A 470 -14.67 28.67 -10.69
CA GLY A 470 -14.24 29.56 -11.77
C GLY A 470 -12.89 29.14 -12.34
N THR A 471 -12.26 30.03 -13.12
CA THR A 471 -10.86 29.81 -13.52
C THR A 471 -9.94 29.88 -12.28
N VAL A 472 -8.72 29.38 -12.42
CA VAL A 472 -7.71 29.41 -11.33
C VAL A 472 -7.56 30.83 -10.79
N GLU A 473 -7.49 31.85 -11.66
CA GLU A 473 -7.35 33.25 -11.26
C GLU A 473 -8.58 33.76 -10.49
N GLN A 474 -9.79 33.37 -10.91
CA GLN A 474 -11.01 33.76 -10.21
C GLN A 474 -11.07 33.16 -8.81
N VAL A 475 -10.70 31.89 -8.66
CA VAL A 475 -10.66 31.21 -7.36
C VAL A 475 -9.56 31.78 -6.49
N ALA A 476 -8.38 32.05 -7.05
CA ALA A 476 -7.25 32.66 -6.33
C ALA A 476 -7.60 34.04 -5.75
N GLN A 477 -8.44 34.81 -6.43
CA GLN A 477 -8.88 36.16 -5.99
C GLN A 477 -10.15 36.15 -5.13
N SER A 478 -10.82 35.00 -5.01
CA SER A 478 -12.07 34.89 -4.26
C SER A 478 -11.84 35.00 -2.73
N PRO A 479 -12.49 35.93 -2.04
CA PRO A 479 -12.36 36.03 -0.57
C PRO A 479 -12.96 34.85 0.18
N ALA A 480 -13.80 34.06 -0.47
CA ALA A 480 -14.39 32.84 0.10
C ALA A 480 -13.45 31.64 -0.04
N SER A 481 -12.44 31.73 -0.91
CA SER A 481 -11.52 30.63 -1.19
C SER A 481 -10.52 30.43 -0.04
N ARG A 482 -10.32 29.19 0.37
CA ARG A 482 -9.29 28.78 1.31
C ARG A 482 -8.01 28.35 0.61
N ILE A 483 -8.12 27.79 -0.60
CA ILE A 483 -6.97 27.41 -1.41
C ILE A 483 -6.39 28.59 -2.18
N GLY A 484 -7.19 29.63 -2.44
CA GLY A 484 -6.82 30.79 -3.25
C GLY A 484 -5.50 31.45 -2.83
N PRO A 485 -5.25 31.73 -1.55
CA PRO A 485 -3.97 32.29 -1.10
C PRO A 485 -2.74 31.45 -1.47
N PHE A 486 -2.87 30.14 -1.52
CA PHE A 486 -1.80 29.21 -1.92
C PHE A 486 -1.64 29.13 -3.44
N LEU A 487 -2.73 29.28 -4.19
CA LEU A 487 -2.67 29.37 -5.66
C LEU A 487 -2.00 30.66 -6.14
N ALA A 488 -2.17 31.76 -5.39
CA ALA A 488 -1.59 33.05 -5.68
C ALA A 488 -0.14 33.25 -5.19
N ASP A 489 0.50 32.23 -4.65
CA ASP A 489 1.83 32.27 -3.99
C ASP A 489 1.94 33.32 -2.86
N LEU A 490 0.79 33.74 -2.30
CA LEU A 490 0.75 34.74 -1.22
C LEU A 490 1.08 34.14 0.15
N HIS A 491 1.05 32.81 0.26
CA HIS A 491 1.39 32.08 1.48
C HIS A 491 2.37 30.95 1.21
N THR A 492 3.61 31.15 1.66
CA THR A 492 4.51 30.04 1.98
C THR A 492 4.26 29.65 3.43
N LEU A 493 4.01 28.34 3.69
CA LEU A 493 3.81 27.87 5.05
C LEU A 493 5.12 27.99 5.84
N SER A 494 5.25 29.06 6.64
CA SER A 494 6.27 29.13 7.70
C SER A 494 5.61 28.76 9.03
N ALA A 495 5.42 27.45 9.25
CA ALA A 495 4.62 26.95 10.36
C ALA A 495 5.42 26.75 11.65
N ARG A 496 6.76 26.80 11.57
CA ARG A 496 7.64 26.59 12.72
C ARG A 496 8.95 27.37 12.63
N THR A 497 9.52 27.68 13.78
CA THR A 497 10.88 28.22 13.85
C THR A 497 11.88 27.09 13.76
N ARG A 498 12.70 27.10 12.71
CA ARG A 498 13.76 26.10 12.53
C ARG A 498 14.93 26.35 13.49
N THR A 499 15.62 25.29 13.85
CA THR A 499 16.82 25.38 14.68
C THR A 499 17.97 26.02 13.89
N PRO A 500 18.72 26.99 14.47
CA PRO A 500 19.91 27.55 13.83
C PRO A 500 20.95 26.46 13.48
N GLU A 501 21.63 26.62 12.36
CA GLU A 501 22.61 25.63 11.85
C GLU A 501 23.66 25.26 12.90
N ALA A 502 24.19 26.22 13.65
CA ALA A 502 25.18 26.01 14.69
C ALA A 502 24.68 25.08 15.83
N GLU A 503 23.36 24.97 16.02
CA GLU A 503 22.74 24.19 17.11
C GLU A 503 22.12 22.87 16.64
N LEU A 504 22.22 22.55 15.35
CA LEU A 504 21.57 21.35 14.77
C LEU A 504 21.95 20.07 15.52
N PHE A 505 23.21 19.87 15.77
CA PHE A 505 23.76 18.67 16.41
C PHE A 505 24.00 18.81 17.92
N ALA A 506 23.56 19.90 18.55
CA ALA A 506 23.81 20.17 19.98
C ALA A 506 23.23 19.09 20.92
N LEU A 507 22.13 18.44 20.53
CA LEU A 507 21.49 17.35 21.31
C LEU A 507 22.05 15.95 21.00
N GLY A 508 23.06 15.87 20.11
CA GLY A 508 23.69 14.62 19.70
C GLY A 508 23.38 14.22 18.26
N THR A 509 23.96 13.10 17.86
CA THR A 509 23.91 12.59 16.50
C THR A 509 23.51 11.13 16.46
N ILE A 510 22.63 10.75 15.56
CA ILE A 510 22.39 9.37 15.16
C ILE A 510 23.23 9.13 13.91
N THR A 511 24.13 8.14 13.96
CA THR A 511 25.00 7.78 12.81
C THR A 511 24.70 6.35 12.39
N LEU A 512 24.31 6.16 11.14
CA LEU A 512 24.05 4.86 10.52
C LEU A 512 25.04 4.63 9.39
N ARG A 513 25.66 3.43 9.36
CA ARG A 513 26.47 2.93 8.24
C ARG A 513 25.87 1.67 7.67
N THR A 514 25.72 1.64 6.35
CA THR A 514 25.15 0.50 5.64
C THR A 514 26.06 -0.02 4.56
N ARG A 515 25.97 -1.34 4.32
CA ARG A 515 26.43 -1.99 3.08
C ARG A 515 25.39 -1.80 2.00
N ALA A 516 25.68 -2.28 0.80
CA ALA A 516 24.70 -2.28 -0.27
C ALA A 516 23.44 -3.10 0.11
N ILE A 517 22.27 -2.53 -0.18
CA ILE A 517 20.97 -3.20 -0.06
C ILE A 517 20.04 -2.71 -1.19
N HIS A 518 19.50 -3.63 -1.97
CA HIS A 518 18.70 -3.30 -3.18
C HIS A 518 19.49 -2.32 -4.08
N THR A 519 18.90 -1.15 -4.36
CA THR A 519 19.55 -0.08 -5.14
C THR A 519 20.42 0.84 -4.28
N VAL A 520 20.27 0.81 -2.94
CA VAL A 520 21.05 1.67 -2.03
C VAL A 520 22.48 1.15 -1.93
N LYS A 521 23.43 2.03 -2.25
CA LYS A 521 24.85 1.79 -2.20
C LYS A 521 25.38 1.92 -0.76
N PRO A 522 26.58 1.40 -0.44
CA PRO A 522 27.17 1.61 0.86
C PRO A 522 27.23 3.11 1.18
N LEU A 523 26.69 3.49 2.33
CA LEU A 523 26.64 4.90 2.72
C LEU A 523 26.76 5.07 4.25
N GLU A 524 27.12 6.29 4.64
CA GLU A 524 27.02 6.79 6.01
C GLU A 524 26.06 7.98 6.03
N VAL A 525 25.14 7.97 6.97
CA VAL A 525 24.23 9.10 7.22
C VAL A 525 24.33 9.54 8.68
N ARG A 526 24.35 10.85 8.90
CA ARG A 526 24.38 11.49 10.21
C ARG A 526 23.13 12.34 10.37
N LEU A 527 22.31 12.03 11.38
CA LEU A 527 21.02 12.69 11.64
C LEU A 527 21.09 13.43 12.98
N PRO A 528 20.70 14.72 13.05
CA PRO A 528 20.66 15.46 14.29
C PRO A 528 19.53 14.95 15.22
N LYS A 529 19.84 14.73 16.50
CA LYS A 529 18.88 14.32 17.51
C LYS A 529 17.96 15.49 17.91
N GLY A 530 16.68 15.21 18.21
CA GLY A 530 15.74 16.21 18.68
C GLY A 530 15.36 17.28 17.63
N ARG A 531 15.32 16.91 16.36
CA ARG A 531 15.07 17.79 15.21
C ARG A 531 14.05 17.18 14.27
N LEU A 532 13.49 18.02 13.37
CA LEU A 532 12.73 17.56 12.21
C LEU A 532 13.69 17.29 11.04
N ILE A 533 13.78 16.04 10.63
CA ILE A 533 14.63 15.58 9.53
C ILE A 533 13.74 15.13 8.40
N ALA A 534 13.89 15.69 7.20
CA ALA A 534 13.21 15.18 6.02
C ALA A 534 14.18 14.40 5.12
N VAL A 535 13.79 13.17 4.79
CA VAL A 535 14.46 12.32 3.80
C VAL A 535 13.69 12.45 2.50
N THR A 536 14.32 13.07 1.51
CA THR A 536 13.70 13.42 0.24
C THR A 536 14.47 12.84 -0.95
N GLY A 537 14.03 13.10 -2.17
CA GLY A 537 14.62 12.66 -3.42
C GLY A 537 13.61 12.04 -4.37
N VAL A 538 13.98 11.83 -5.61
CA VAL A 538 13.09 11.29 -6.66
C VAL A 538 12.53 9.90 -6.30
N SER A 539 11.45 9.50 -6.97
CA SER A 539 10.87 8.16 -6.78
C SER A 539 11.89 7.07 -7.14
N GLY A 540 11.97 6.02 -6.30
CA GLY A 540 12.94 4.93 -6.50
C GLY A 540 14.39 5.25 -6.13
N SER A 541 14.70 6.42 -5.53
CA SER A 541 16.06 6.78 -5.11
C SER A 541 16.58 6.03 -3.86
N GLY A 542 15.72 5.24 -3.19
CA GLY A 542 16.10 4.42 -2.05
C GLY A 542 15.73 4.98 -0.68
N LYS A 543 14.90 6.03 -0.59
CA LYS A 543 14.42 6.64 0.68
C LYS A 543 13.83 5.61 1.64
N THR A 544 12.85 4.85 1.17
CA THR A 544 12.15 3.82 1.95
C THR A 544 13.13 2.76 2.45
N THR A 545 14.06 2.30 1.60
CA THR A 545 15.10 1.33 1.97
C THR A 545 16.03 1.87 3.04
N LEU A 546 16.48 3.13 2.91
CA LEU A 546 17.34 3.76 3.91
C LEU A 546 16.63 3.90 5.27
N VAL A 547 15.38 4.34 5.26
CA VAL A 547 14.66 4.65 6.51
C VAL A 547 13.96 3.43 7.08
N LEU A 548 13.08 2.74 6.29
CA LEU A 548 12.24 1.67 6.81
C LEU A 548 12.97 0.33 6.92
N GLU A 549 13.88 0.02 5.98
CA GLU A 549 14.58 -1.26 5.98
C GLU A 549 15.95 -1.21 6.69
N SER A 550 16.56 -0.01 6.85
CA SER A 550 17.87 0.11 7.48
C SER A 550 17.82 0.85 8.81
N LEU A 551 17.35 2.11 8.86
CA LEU A 551 17.39 2.95 10.07
C LEU A 551 16.49 2.39 11.19
N ILE A 552 15.22 2.10 10.88
CA ILE A 552 14.26 1.60 11.88
C ILE A 552 14.70 0.26 12.49
N PRO A 553 15.01 -0.80 11.69
CA PRO A 553 15.44 -2.07 12.26
C PRO A 553 16.75 -1.96 13.03
N ALA A 554 17.69 -1.11 12.58
CA ALA A 554 18.94 -0.89 13.28
C ALA A 554 18.73 -0.20 14.65
N LEU A 555 17.89 0.84 14.71
CA LEU A 555 17.53 1.50 15.99
C LEU A 555 16.83 0.53 16.94
N ALA A 556 15.88 -0.25 16.41
CA ALA A 556 15.15 -1.24 17.21
C ALA A 556 16.06 -2.34 17.76
N ALA A 557 16.99 -2.85 16.97
CA ALA A 557 17.97 -3.86 17.39
C ALA A 557 18.93 -3.27 18.45
N ALA A 558 19.46 -2.06 18.21
CA ALA A 558 20.35 -1.40 19.15
C ALA A 558 19.68 -1.13 20.52
N ALA A 559 18.41 -0.68 20.51
CA ALA A 559 17.65 -0.42 21.74
C ALA A 559 17.38 -1.70 22.55
N ARG A 560 17.29 -2.87 21.89
CA ARG A 560 17.06 -4.18 22.53
C ARG A 560 18.35 -4.98 22.78
N GLY A 561 19.51 -4.49 22.29
CA GLY A 561 20.76 -5.24 22.36
C GLY A 561 20.78 -6.49 21.46
N GLU A 562 19.99 -6.49 20.38
CA GLU A 562 19.89 -7.57 19.40
C GLU A 562 20.91 -7.39 18.26
N ALA A 563 21.13 -8.44 17.46
CA ALA A 563 22.01 -8.37 16.30
C ALA A 563 21.45 -7.39 15.25
N LEU A 564 22.32 -6.58 14.68
CA LEU A 564 21.96 -5.66 13.61
C LEU A 564 21.57 -6.41 12.32
N PRO A 565 20.70 -5.83 11.48
CA PRO A 565 20.45 -6.38 10.14
C PRO A 565 21.74 -6.60 9.36
N ALA A 566 21.83 -7.66 8.55
CA ALA A 566 23.06 -8.07 7.86
C ALA A 566 23.70 -6.99 6.97
N HIS A 567 22.87 -6.08 6.42
CA HIS A 567 23.33 -4.95 5.58
C HIS A 567 23.71 -3.70 6.40
N VAL A 568 23.49 -3.69 7.72
CA VAL A 568 23.88 -2.57 8.59
C VAL A 568 25.24 -2.89 9.22
N GLU A 569 26.23 -2.05 8.92
CA GLU A 569 27.57 -2.20 9.51
C GLU A 569 27.61 -1.73 10.96
N SER A 570 27.02 -0.56 11.21
CA SER A 570 26.97 0.01 12.55
C SER A 570 25.86 1.05 12.68
N ILE A 571 25.36 1.20 13.91
CA ILE A 571 24.51 2.32 14.33
C ILE A 571 24.99 2.87 15.66
N THR A 572 25.05 4.18 15.75
CA THR A 572 25.34 4.91 17.00
C THR A 572 24.19 5.86 17.24
N ALA A 573 23.43 5.64 18.29
CA ALA A 573 22.22 6.44 18.62
C ALA A 573 22.11 6.63 20.14
N PRO A 574 22.99 7.44 20.75
CA PRO A 574 23.05 7.59 22.20
C PRO A 574 21.73 8.17 22.73
N GLY A 575 21.18 7.52 23.76
CA GLY A 575 19.94 7.94 24.43
C GLY A 575 18.68 7.80 23.58
N ILE A 576 18.68 6.99 22.53
CA ILE A 576 17.45 6.57 21.84
C ILE A 576 17.01 5.22 22.41
N ALA A 577 15.81 5.20 23.01
CA ALA A 577 15.23 4.01 23.63
C ALA A 577 14.17 3.33 22.77
N GLN A 578 13.51 4.09 21.87
CA GLN A 578 12.42 3.58 21.06
C GLN A 578 12.42 4.19 19.65
N VAL A 579 11.96 3.40 18.69
CA VAL A 579 11.61 3.87 17.34
C VAL A 579 10.16 3.51 17.04
N LYS A 580 9.41 4.44 16.47
CA LYS A 580 7.98 4.27 16.14
C LYS A 580 7.74 4.69 14.70
N LEU A 581 7.21 3.75 13.93
CA LEU A 581 6.77 4.02 12.55
C LEU A 581 5.30 4.43 12.54
N ILE A 582 5.03 5.55 11.87
CA ILE A 582 3.69 6.07 11.59
C ILE A 582 3.53 6.12 10.07
N ASP A 583 2.89 5.13 9.51
CA ASP A 583 2.68 4.95 8.08
C ASP A 583 1.19 4.93 7.71
N ALA A 584 0.91 5.02 6.41
CA ALA A 584 -0.45 5.01 5.87
C ALA A 584 -1.08 3.61 5.75
N THR A 585 -0.45 2.55 6.29
CA THR A 585 -1.03 1.21 6.26
C THR A 585 -2.37 1.18 7.01
N PRO A 586 -3.38 0.45 6.50
CA PRO A 586 -4.69 0.37 7.15
C PRO A 586 -4.58 -0.07 8.61
N ILE A 587 -5.36 0.58 9.45
CA ILE A 587 -5.47 0.24 10.87
C ILE A 587 -6.44 -0.94 11.02
N GLY A 588 -5.90 -2.14 11.09
CA GLY A 588 -6.71 -3.36 11.26
C GLY A 588 -7.45 -3.78 9.97
N ILE A 589 -7.72 -5.06 9.86
CA ILE A 589 -8.48 -5.67 8.75
C ILE A 589 -9.96 -5.83 9.14
N ASN A 590 -10.28 -5.60 10.42
CA ASN A 590 -11.58 -5.93 10.99
C ASN A 590 -12.47 -4.68 11.11
N VAL A 591 -13.62 -4.70 10.44
CA VAL A 591 -14.69 -3.68 10.54
C VAL A 591 -15.18 -3.40 11.99
N ARG A 592 -14.80 -4.27 12.93
CA ARG A 592 -15.08 -4.08 14.38
C ARG A 592 -14.12 -3.13 15.08
N SER A 593 -12.99 -2.77 14.45
CA SER A 593 -12.12 -1.70 14.95
C SER A 593 -12.72 -0.36 14.55
N THR A 594 -12.87 0.56 15.51
CA THR A 594 -13.41 1.90 15.27
C THR A 594 -12.43 2.98 15.73
N VAL A 595 -12.64 4.22 15.32
CA VAL A 595 -11.88 5.39 15.80
C VAL A 595 -11.84 5.41 17.33
N ALA A 596 -12.98 5.22 18.00
CA ALA A 596 -13.06 5.21 19.47
C ALA A 596 -12.27 4.06 20.13
N THR A 597 -12.26 2.86 19.52
CA THR A 597 -11.50 1.72 20.07
C THR A 597 -10.01 1.90 19.88
N TYR A 598 -9.59 2.38 18.73
CA TYR A 598 -8.16 2.58 18.42
C TYR A 598 -7.56 3.72 19.29
N ALA A 599 -8.30 4.82 19.47
CA ALA A 599 -7.90 5.91 20.35
C ALA A 599 -8.04 5.57 21.85
N ASN A 600 -8.42 4.35 22.20
CA ASN A 600 -8.68 3.89 23.58
C ASN A 600 -9.78 4.70 24.34
N VAL A 601 -10.61 5.43 23.61
CA VAL A 601 -11.75 6.20 24.15
C VAL A 601 -12.86 5.26 24.60
N HIS A 602 -13.19 4.28 23.75
CA HIS A 602 -14.27 3.34 23.99
C HIS A 602 -14.07 2.51 25.27
N ASP A 603 -12.85 2.08 25.56
CA ASP A 603 -12.54 1.29 26.76
C ASP A 603 -12.76 2.08 28.07
N GLU A 604 -12.43 3.37 28.06
CA GLU A 604 -12.69 4.24 29.20
C GLU A 604 -14.20 4.52 29.35
N LEU A 605 -14.90 4.79 28.25
CA LEU A 605 -16.34 4.97 28.27
C LEU A 605 -17.08 3.74 28.84
N ARG A 606 -16.71 2.52 28.41
CA ARG A 606 -17.29 1.28 28.95
C ARG A 606 -17.17 1.17 30.46
N LYS A 607 -16.00 1.52 31.02
CA LYS A 607 -15.78 1.52 32.49
C LYS A 607 -16.65 2.54 33.19
N ILE A 608 -16.87 3.70 32.56
CA ILE A 608 -17.69 4.78 33.14
C ILE A 608 -19.18 4.41 33.11
N TYR A 609 -19.69 3.93 31.95
CA TYR A 609 -21.10 3.56 31.80
C TYR A 609 -21.49 2.36 32.64
N ALA A 610 -20.59 1.40 32.88
CA ALA A 610 -20.83 0.29 33.80
C ALA A 610 -21.03 0.72 35.26
N ARG A 611 -20.64 1.94 35.62
CA ARG A 611 -20.86 2.51 36.98
C ARG A 611 -22.17 3.27 37.11
N SER A 612 -22.93 3.45 36.02
CA SER A 612 -24.22 4.14 36.06
C SER A 612 -25.24 3.39 36.94
N PRO A 613 -26.19 4.07 37.57
CA PRO A 613 -27.16 3.44 38.48
C PRO A 613 -27.92 2.28 37.81
N LEU A 614 -28.49 2.52 36.62
CA LEU A 614 -29.27 1.52 35.88
C LEU A 614 -28.39 0.33 35.40
N ALA A 615 -27.11 0.56 35.03
CA ALA A 615 -26.21 -0.52 34.67
C ALA A 615 -25.91 -1.43 35.87
N ARG A 616 -25.75 -0.86 37.07
CA ARG A 616 -25.54 -1.62 38.31
C ARG A 616 -26.78 -2.40 38.69
N GLU A 617 -27.95 -1.80 38.57
CA GLU A 617 -29.23 -2.45 38.84
C GLU A 617 -29.43 -3.68 37.93
N LYS A 618 -29.11 -3.55 36.62
CA LYS A 618 -29.20 -4.65 35.68
C LYS A 618 -27.99 -5.60 35.72
N GLY A 619 -27.00 -5.36 36.57
CA GLY A 619 -25.82 -6.19 36.74
C GLY A 619 -24.84 -6.15 35.55
N TYR A 620 -24.85 -5.07 34.78
CA TYR A 620 -23.93 -4.89 33.64
C TYR A 620 -22.53 -4.48 34.11
N LYS A 621 -21.51 -5.14 33.55
CA LYS A 621 -20.08 -4.84 33.76
C LYS A 621 -19.50 -4.15 32.51
N ALA A 622 -18.29 -3.61 32.62
CA ALA A 622 -17.62 -2.95 31.50
C ALA A 622 -17.49 -3.84 30.24
N GLY A 623 -17.37 -5.17 30.42
CA GLY A 623 -17.37 -6.13 29.31
C GLY A 623 -18.68 -6.18 28.53
N ASP A 624 -19.81 -5.97 29.20
CA ASP A 624 -21.14 -6.04 28.58
C ASP A 624 -21.39 -4.87 27.60
N PHE A 625 -20.68 -3.75 27.78
CA PHE A 625 -20.70 -2.59 26.87
C PHE A 625 -19.78 -2.74 25.65
N SER A 626 -19.12 -3.89 25.49
CA SER A 626 -18.36 -4.17 24.27
C SER A 626 -19.30 -4.57 23.13
N TYR A 627 -19.32 -3.82 22.05
CA TYR A 627 -20.06 -4.23 20.85
C TYR A 627 -19.41 -5.42 20.11
N ASN A 628 -18.20 -5.84 20.50
CA ASN A 628 -17.55 -7.03 19.94
C ASN A 628 -17.97 -8.34 20.64
N THR A 629 -18.08 -8.32 21.96
CA THR A 629 -18.28 -9.54 22.77
C THR A 629 -19.29 -9.37 23.89
N GLY A 630 -19.81 -8.16 24.12
CA GLY A 630 -20.68 -7.85 25.27
C GLY A 630 -22.15 -8.23 25.05
N ARG A 631 -22.90 -8.31 26.13
CA ARG A 631 -24.34 -8.62 26.14
C ARG A 631 -25.20 -7.52 25.49
N LEU A 632 -24.73 -6.28 25.49
CA LEU A 632 -25.40 -5.13 24.88
C LEU A 632 -25.12 -4.96 23.35
N ARG A 633 -24.42 -5.92 22.76
CA ARG A 633 -24.14 -5.98 21.33
C ARG A 633 -25.43 -6.18 20.52
N CYS A 634 -25.52 -5.56 19.35
CA CYS A 634 -26.65 -5.80 18.44
C CYS A 634 -26.62 -7.25 17.93
N PRO A 635 -27.68 -8.03 18.13
CA PRO A 635 -27.73 -9.41 17.66
C PRO A 635 -27.90 -9.51 16.12
N GLY A 636 -28.50 -8.51 15.47
CA GLY A 636 -28.77 -8.53 14.03
C GLY A 636 -27.50 -8.40 13.18
N CYS A 637 -26.57 -7.53 13.57
CA CYS A 637 -25.31 -7.35 12.86
C CYS A 637 -24.09 -7.88 13.62
N ASP A 638 -24.28 -8.55 14.72
CA ASP A 638 -23.19 -9.06 15.56
C ASP A 638 -22.16 -7.97 15.94
N GLY A 639 -22.62 -6.71 16.09
CA GLY A 639 -21.82 -5.55 16.47
C GLY A 639 -20.97 -4.92 15.38
N THR A 640 -21.17 -5.28 14.11
CA THR A 640 -20.50 -4.65 12.96
C THR A 640 -21.12 -3.30 12.58
N GLY A 641 -22.42 -3.10 12.88
CA GLY A 641 -23.20 -1.92 12.46
C GLY A 641 -23.74 -2.05 11.03
N THR A 642 -23.20 -2.94 10.22
CA THR A 642 -23.61 -3.24 8.85
C THR A 642 -23.93 -4.72 8.70
N ILE A 643 -24.70 -5.08 7.68
CA ILE A 643 -24.98 -6.46 7.28
C ILE A 643 -24.51 -6.60 5.84
N SER A 644 -23.62 -7.56 5.60
CA SER A 644 -23.24 -7.96 4.24
C SER A 644 -24.31 -8.88 3.69
N LEU A 645 -24.87 -8.51 2.55
CA LEU A 645 -25.79 -9.36 1.79
C LEU A 645 -24.98 -10.08 0.71
N ASP A 646 -24.69 -11.37 0.94
CA ASP A 646 -24.18 -12.26 -0.10
C ASP A 646 -25.31 -12.52 -1.10
N ILE A 647 -25.34 -11.74 -2.17
CA ILE A 647 -26.26 -11.94 -3.28
C ILE A 647 -25.50 -12.71 -4.34
N GLN A 648 -25.79 -14.01 -4.52
CA GLN A 648 -25.16 -14.85 -5.54
C GLN A 648 -25.01 -14.09 -6.85
N PHE A 649 -23.75 -13.93 -7.34
CA PHE A 649 -23.37 -13.26 -8.58
C PHE A 649 -23.34 -11.71 -8.56
N LEU A 650 -23.50 -11.06 -7.40
CA LEU A 650 -23.25 -9.62 -7.22
C LEU A 650 -22.11 -9.43 -6.21
N PRO A 651 -21.40 -8.29 -6.25
CA PRO A 651 -20.50 -7.91 -5.14
C PRO A 651 -21.31 -7.86 -3.84
N ASP A 652 -20.69 -8.25 -2.73
CA ASP A 652 -21.28 -8.13 -1.40
C ASP A 652 -21.78 -6.69 -1.19
N VAL A 653 -23.07 -6.54 -0.96
CA VAL A 653 -23.68 -5.24 -0.67
C VAL A 653 -23.74 -5.10 0.85
N GLU A 654 -23.01 -4.13 1.39
CA GLU A 654 -23.11 -3.76 2.81
C GLU A 654 -24.28 -2.78 2.99
N ILE A 655 -25.22 -3.14 3.86
CA ILE A 655 -26.30 -2.25 4.25
C ILE A 655 -26.21 -1.92 5.73
N THR A 656 -26.59 -0.71 6.11
CA THR A 656 -26.73 -0.33 7.52
C THR A 656 -27.69 -1.29 8.22
N CYS A 657 -27.31 -1.83 9.35
CA CYS A 657 -28.12 -2.78 10.09
C CYS A 657 -29.47 -2.16 10.48
N PRO A 658 -30.62 -2.71 10.04
CA PRO A 658 -31.94 -2.15 10.33
C PRO A 658 -32.31 -2.21 11.82
N ASP A 659 -31.75 -3.16 12.59
CA ASP A 659 -32.05 -3.33 13.99
C ASP A 659 -31.42 -2.25 14.87
N CYS A 660 -30.18 -1.88 14.60
CA CYS A 660 -29.44 -0.91 15.39
C CYS A 660 -29.20 0.43 14.70
N GLY A 661 -29.55 0.59 13.42
CA GLY A 661 -29.32 1.81 12.67
C GLY A 661 -27.84 2.20 12.55
N GLY A 662 -26.91 1.21 12.59
CA GLY A 662 -25.47 1.46 12.55
C GLY A 662 -24.79 1.64 13.92
N SER A 663 -25.55 1.82 15.01
CA SER A 663 -25.00 2.08 16.36
C SER A 663 -24.22 0.90 16.97
N ARG A 664 -24.31 -0.30 16.40
CA ARG A 664 -23.65 -1.54 16.85
C ARG A 664 -24.22 -2.14 18.13
N TYR A 665 -25.15 -1.46 18.79
CA TYR A 665 -25.74 -1.83 20.06
C TYR A 665 -27.21 -2.21 19.94
N GLN A 666 -27.67 -3.07 20.83
CA GLN A 666 -29.11 -3.32 20.97
C GLN A 666 -29.82 -2.11 21.60
N LYS A 667 -31.14 -2.01 21.40
CA LYS A 667 -31.97 -0.87 21.84
C LYS A 667 -31.85 -0.59 23.35
N ASP A 668 -31.68 -1.61 24.17
CA ASP A 668 -31.56 -1.46 25.63
C ASP A 668 -30.30 -0.65 26.03
N ALA A 669 -29.26 -0.65 25.24
CA ALA A 669 -28.06 0.15 25.51
C ALA A 669 -28.33 1.66 25.41
N ALA A 670 -29.28 2.08 24.58
CA ALA A 670 -29.64 3.48 24.43
C ALA A 670 -30.30 4.08 25.69
N ALA A 671 -30.86 3.24 26.57
CA ALA A 671 -31.44 3.67 27.85
C ALA A 671 -30.42 3.80 28.99
N LEU A 672 -29.15 3.39 28.75
CA LEU A 672 -28.11 3.41 29.78
C LEU A 672 -27.33 4.74 29.69
N TYR A 673 -27.68 5.65 30.60
CA TYR A 673 -27.08 6.98 30.70
C TYR A 673 -26.15 7.07 31.90
N ARG A 674 -25.18 7.95 31.85
CA ARG A 674 -24.39 8.39 32.99
C ARG A 674 -24.93 9.74 33.52
N THR A 675 -24.73 10.03 34.79
CA THR A 675 -25.02 11.34 35.36
C THR A 675 -23.75 12.16 35.41
N ARG A 676 -23.78 13.40 34.92
CA ARG A 676 -22.71 14.38 35.06
C ARG A 676 -22.59 14.90 36.48
N LYS A 677 -21.50 15.57 36.81
CA LYS A 677 -21.25 16.14 38.16
C LYS A 677 -22.29 17.19 38.56
N ASP A 678 -22.87 17.88 37.59
CA ASP A 678 -23.93 18.88 37.77
C ASP A 678 -25.33 18.27 37.94
N GLY A 679 -25.43 16.95 37.98
CA GLY A 679 -26.69 16.22 38.11
C GLY A 679 -27.44 16.01 36.78
N THR A 680 -26.96 16.55 35.67
CA THR A 680 -27.60 16.36 34.36
C THR A 680 -27.29 14.99 33.76
N GLN A 681 -28.23 14.50 32.95
CA GLN A 681 -28.07 13.26 32.22
C GLN A 681 -27.16 13.48 31.01
N ALA A 682 -26.16 12.62 30.85
CA ALA A 682 -25.27 12.65 29.68
C ALA A 682 -25.78 11.72 28.59
N GLU A 683 -25.24 11.84 27.40
CA GLU A 683 -25.57 10.99 26.25
C GLU A 683 -25.32 9.50 26.53
N SER A 684 -26.08 8.62 25.90
CA SER A 684 -25.83 7.17 25.96
C SER A 684 -24.59 6.79 25.18
N LEU A 685 -23.99 5.62 25.49
CA LEU A 685 -22.82 5.15 24.76
C LEU A 685 -23.07 4.92 23.26
N PRO A 686 -24.21 4.31 22.81
CA PRO A 686 -24.54 4.25 21.39
C PRO A 686 -24.57 5.63 20.71
N ARG A 687 -25.18 6.63 21.36
CA ARG A 687 -25.26 7.98 20.82
C ARG A 687 -23.89 8.64 20.70
N LEU A 688 -23.00 8.44 21.68
CA LEU A 688 -21.62 8.93 21.58
C LEU A 688 -20.86 8.29 20.42
N MET A 689 -21.12 7.03 20.08
CA MET A 689 -20.48 6.37 18.95
C MET A 689 -20.92 6.95 17.57
N GLU A 690 -22.08 7.57 17.52
CA GLU A 690 -22.61 8.26 16.33
C GLU A 690 -22.07 9.68 16.19
N MET A 691 -21.57 10.28 17.27
CA MET A 691 -21.04 11.64 17.30
C MET A 691 -19.68 11.73 16.59
N SER A 692 -19.43 12.89 16.01
CA SER A 692 -18.08 13.27 15.62
C SER A 692 -17.16 13.40 16.85
N VAL A 693 -15.86 13.35 16.62
CA VAL A 693 -14.86 13.56 17.68
C VAL A 693 -15.06 14.90 18.39
N ASP A 694 -15.37 15.99 17.64
CA ASP A 694 -15.56 17.33 18.20
C ASP A 694 -16.86 17.42 19.03
N GLU A 695 -17.96 16.84 18.57
CA GLU A 695 -19.21 16.74 19.35
C GLU A 695 -19.03 15.90 20.62
N ALA A 696 -18.35 14.74 20.48
CA ALA A 696 -18.05 13.88 21.62
C ALA A 696 -17.10 14.53 22.62
N LEU A 697 -16.17 15.37 22.17
CA LEU A 697 -15.28 16.18 23.01
C LEU A 697 -16.11 17.14 23.87
N ALA A 698 -17.06 17.84 23.28
CA ALA A 698 -17.98 18.72 24.00
C ALA A 698 -18.87 17.92 25.00
N ALA A 699 -19.42 16.79 24.56
CA ALA A 699 -20.29 15.94 25.37
C ALA A 699 -19.55 15.25 26.55
N CYS A 700 -18.26 15.04 26.44
CA CYS A 700 -17.39 14.37 27.41
C CYS A 700 -16.41 15.32 28.14
N ALA A 701 -16.61 16.64 28.07
CA ALA A 701 -15.70 17.64 28.66
C ALA A 701 -15.42 17.44 30.16
N ASP A 702 -16.38 16.84 30.91
CA ASP A 702 -16.25 16.49 32.31
C ASP A 702 -15.38 15.24 32.57
N LEU A 703 -15.02 14.48 31.55
CA LEU A 703 -14.23 13.23 31.61
C LEU A 703 -12.79 13.49 31.18
N LYS A 704 -11.94 13.99 32.09
CA LYS A 704 -10.58 14.47 31.77
C LYS A 704 -9.77 13.57 30.84
N LEU A 705 -9.75 12.24 31.07
CA LEU A 705 -8.95 11.32 30.25
C LEU A 705 -9.55 11.14 28.86
N VAL A 706 -10.87 11.02 28.76
CA VAL A 706 -11.60 10.90 27.49
C VAL A 706 -11.44 12.20 26.68
N ALA A 707 -11.70 13.35 27.33
CA ALA A 707 -11.56 14.65 26.71
C ALA A 707 -10.13 14.92 26.19
N SER A 708 -9.08 14.53 26.95
CA SER A 708 -7.70 14.66 26.50
C SER A 708 -7.40 13.83 25.23
N ARG A 709 -7.93 12.60 25.13
CA ARG A 709 -7.76 11.75 23.94
C ARG A 709 -8.53 12.29 22.74
N LEU A 710 -9.77 12.75 22.96
CA LEU A 710 -10.57 13.37 21.89
C LEU A 710 -9.95 14.69 21.41
N GLN A 711 -9.40 15.50 22.32
CA GLN A 711 -8.68 16.72 21.98
C GLN A 711 -7.44 16.42 21.14
N ALA A 712 -6.72 15.33 21.40
CA ALA A 712 -5.59 14.93 20.57
C ALA A 712 -6.02 14.59 19.13
N LEU A 713 -7.17 13.92 18.96
CA LEU A 713 -7.76 13.66 17.64
C LEU A 713 -8.17 14.96 16.93
N SER A 714 -8.87 15.84 17.63
CA SER A 714 -9.32 17.13 17.10
C SER A 714 -8.12 18.00 16.66
N ASN A 715 -7.06 18.05 17.49
CA ASN A 715 -5.83 18.80 17.19
C ASN A 715 -5.08 18.25 15.95
N LEU A 716 -5.34 17.01 15.55
CA LEU A 716 -4.80 16.38 14.34
C LEU A 716 -5.71 16.53 13.12
N GLY A 717 -6.76 17.36 13.22
CA GLY A 717 -7.71 17.57 12.14
C GLY A 717 -8.63 16.36 11.90
N LEU A 718 -8.83 15.49 12.90
CA LEU A 718 -9.73 14.34 12.84
C LEU A 718 -11.06 14.60 13.57
N GLY A 719 -11.36 15.86 13.90
CA GLY A 719 -12.54 16.28 14.63
C GLY A 719 -13.87 15.90 13.99
N TYR A 720 -13.87 15.76 12.67
CA TYR A 720 -15.07 15.40 11.88
C TYR A 720 -15.37 13.89 11.83
N LEU A 721 -14.40 13.02 12.13
CA LEU A 721 -14.62 11.57 12.11
C LEU A 721 -15.61 11.15 13.20
N THR A 722 -16.50 10.21 12.89
CA THR A 722 -17.38 9.67 13.92
C THR A 722 -16.65 8.65 14.80
N LEU A 723 -16.98 8.60 16.08
CA LEU A 723 -16.34 7.65 16.99
C LEU A 723 -16.57 6.18 16.61
N GLY A 724 -17.72 5.90 16.01
CA GLY A 724 -18.12 4.57 15.55
C GLY A 724 -17.60 4.21 14.15
N GLU A 725 -16.94 5.12 13.46
CA GLU A 725 -16.40 4.86 12.12
C GLU A 725 -15.38 3.73 12.13
N ALA A 726 -15.53 2.80 11.19
CA ALA A 726 -14.65 1.65 11.09
C ALA A 726 -13.25 2.05 10.61
N THR A 727 -12.20 1.55 11.25
CA THR A 727 -10.82 1.93 10.86
C THR A 727 -10.42 1.52 9.45
N PRO A 728 -10.95 0.43 8.83
CA PRO A 728 -10.66 0.11 7.43
C PRO A 728 -11.23 1.10 6.42
N SER A 729 -12.26 1.89 6.76
CA SER A 729 -12.86 2.90 5.87
C SER A 729 -12.07 4.20 5.81
N LEU A 730 -11.13 4.41 6.74
CA LEU A 730 -10.34 5.63 6.81
C LEU A 730 -9.39 5.76 5.61
N SER A 731 -9.21 7.00 5.14
CA SER A 731 -8.15 7.33 4.17
C SER A 731 -6.75 7.07 4.76
N GLY A 732 -5.72 7.03 3.90
CA GLY A 732 -4.33 6.83 4.36
C GLY A 732 -3.88 7.86 5.37
N GLY A 733 -4.12 9.13 5.09
CA GLY A 733 -3.78 10.22 5.98
C GLY A 733 -4.57 10.21 7.29
N GLU A 734 -5.86 9.86 7.27
CA GLU A 734 -6.67 9.72 8.48
C GLU A 734 -6.16 8.58 9.38
N ALA A 735 -5.87 7.41 8.79
CA ALA A 735 -5.31 6.28 9.50
C ALA A 735 -3.97 6.65 10.16
N GLN A 736 -3.10 7.34 9.43
CA GLN A 736 -1.79 7.78 9.91
C GLN A 736 -1.91 8.77 11.08
N ARG A 737 -2.78 9.78 10.95
CA ARG A 737 -3.06 10.75 12.03
C ARG A 737 -3.71 10.08 13.25
N LEU A 738 -4.56 9.08 13.05
CA LEU A 738 -5.14 8.29 14.13
C LEU A 738 -4.08 7.46 14.88
N LYS A 739 -3.11 6.85 14.14
CA LYS A 739 -1.94 6.19 14.75
C LYS A 739 -1.15 7.17 15.61
N LEU A 740 -0.88 8.35 15.08
CA LEU A 740 -0.16 9.40 15.81
C LEU A 740 -0.89 9.83 17.07
N ALA A 741 -2.21 10.05 17.01
CA ALA A 741 -3.03 10.40 18.17
C ALA A 741 -2.92 9.36 19.31
N SER A 742 -2.83 8.08 18.96
CA SER A 742 -2.71 6.99 19.94
C SER A 742 -1.36 6.97 20.67
N GLU A 743 -0.33 7.61 20.07
CA GLU A 743 1.02 7.72 20.63
C GLU A 743 1.24 9.03 21.39
N MET A 744 0.39 10.05 21.17
CA MET A 744 0.44 11.29 21.93
C MET A 744 0.07 11.05 23.39
N GLY A 745 0.82 11.63 24.31
CA GLY A 745 0.61 11.46 25.78
C GLY A 745 1.38 10.31 26.41
N LYS A 746 2.12 9.50 25.66
CA LYS A 746 3.14 8.56 26.17
C LYS A 746 4.48 9.30 26.29
N GLY A 747 5.43 8.75 27.07
CA GLY A 747 6.78 9.32 27.14
C GLY A 747 7.39 9.42 25.74
N GLN A 748 7.81 10.62 25.33
CA GLN A 748 8.28 10.94 23.98
C GLN A 748 9.78 11.24 23.95
N ALA A 749 10.36 11.55 25.11
CA ALA A 749 11.79 11.72 25.25
C ALA A 749 12.51 10.44 24.80
N ASP A 750 13.64 10.59 24.11
CA ASP A 750 14.45 9.49 23.58
C ASP A 750 13.74 8.55 22.58
N THR A 751 12.68 9.02 21.95
CA THR A 751 11.95 8.30 20.90
C THR A 751 12.26 8.92 19.53
N VAL A 752 12.50 8.06 18.52
CA VAL A 752 12.51 8.46 17.10
C VAL A 752 11.14 8.13 16.52
N PHE A 753 10.42 9.15 16.08
CA PHE A 753 9.21 8.98 15.28
C PHE A 753 9.59 9.04 13.80
N VAL A 754 9.20 8.03 13.05
CA VAL A 754 9.38 7.97 11.61
C VAL A 754 8.02 8.04 10.93
N PHE A 755 7.87 8.97 10.00
CA PHE A 755 6.66 9.16 9.20
C PHE A 755 6.98 8.86 7.73
N ASP A 756 6.11 8.09 7.11
CA ASP A 756 6.21 7.75 5.69
C ASP A 756 5.11 8.51 4.93
N GLU A 757 5.52 9.53 4.17
CA GLU A 757 4.66 10.42 3.37
C GLU A 757 3.42 10.93 4.15
N PRO A 758 3.59 11.61 5.30
CA PRO A 758 2.48 12.02 6.15
C PRO A 758 1.57 13.11 5.58
N THR A 759 1.94 13.75 4.49
CA THR A 759 1.14 14.79 3.82
C THR A 759 0.16 14.25 2.78
N ILE A 760 0.19 12.94 2.52
CA ILE A 760 -0.72 12.31 1.53
C ILE A 760 -2.17 12.72 1.80
N GLY A 761 -2.82 13.33 0.79
CA GLY A 761 -4.22 13.74 0.84
C GLY A 761 -4.51 14.91 1.79
N LEU A 762 -3.50 15.69 2.17
CA LEU A 762 -3.67 16.85 3.05
C LEU A 762 -3.75 18.17 2.26
N HIS A 763 -4.74 18.98 2.63
CA HIS A 763 -4.79 20.38 2.21
C HIS A 763 -3.64 21.17 2.88
N PRO A 764 -3.06 22.22 2.28
CA PRO A 764 -1.99 23.01 2.89
C PRO A 764 -2.26 23.48 4.34
N LEU A 765 -3.51 23.79 4.69
CA LEU A 765 -3.90 24.11 6.08
C LEU A 765 -3.76 22.92 7.03
N ASP A 766 -4.01 21.69 6.54
CA ASP A 766 -3.83 20.47 7.33
C ASP A 766 -2.33 20.17 7.49
N VAL A 767 -1.50 20.45 6.47
CA VAL A 767 -0.03 20.37 6.55
C VAL A 767 0.51 21.31 7.64
N GLN A 768 -0.03 22.52 7.72
CA GLN A 768 0.32 23.47 8.81
C GLN A 768 0.03 22.87 10.19
N THR A 769 -1.13 22.23 10.35
CA THR A 769 -1.49 21.56 11.60
C THR A 769 -0.53 20.44 11.94
N LEU A 770 -0.14 19.63 10.93
CA LEU A 770 0.82 18.53 11.08
C LEU A 770 2.21 19.02 11.51
N LEU A 771 2.70 20.10 10.90
CA LEU A 771 3.97 20.76 11.27
C LEU A 771 3.95 21.24 12.73
N GLY A 772 2.81 21.77 13.20
CA GLY A 772 2.60 22.11 14.60
C GLY A 772 2.68 20.91 15.55
N VAL A 773 2.23 19.75 15.09
CA VAL A 773 2.35 18.50 15.87
C VAL A 773 3.79 17.99 15.91
N PHE A 774 4.52 18.05 14.80
CA PHE A 774 5.95 17.71 14.77
C PHE A 774 6.74 18.60 15.72
N GLN A 775 6.43 19.91 15.77
CA GLN A 775 7.05 20.82 16.69
C GLN A 775 6.82 20.41 18.16
N LYS A 776 5.59 20.05 18.52
CA LYS A 776 5.27 19.56 19.87
C LYS A 776 6.00 18.26 20.25
N LEU A 777 6.16 17.32 19.29
CA LEU A 777 6.95 16.10 19.53
C LEU A 777 8.40 16.45 19.85
N ILE A 778 9.00 17.37 19.09
CA ILE A 778 10.38 17.81 19.26
C ILE A 778 10.55 18.54 20.60
N GLU A 779 9.65 19.43 20.98
CA GLU A 779 9.64 20.11 22.27
C GLU A 779 9.54 19.13 23.45
N ASN A 780 8.91 17.97 23.24
CA ASN A 780 8.85 16.88 24.23
C ASN A 780 10.07 15.93 24.17
N GLY A 781 11.12 16.28 23.42
CA GLY A 781 12.40 15.56 23.36
C GLY A 781 12.48 14.50 22.29
N ALA A 782 11.48 14.34 21.40
CA ALA A 782 11.51 13.37 20.31
C ALA A 782 12.39 13.83 19.15
N THR A 783 12.92 12.87 18.38
CA THR A 783 13.47 13.08 17.04
C THR A 783 12.41 12.70 16.03
N VAL A 784 12.17 13.55 15.03
CA VAL A 784 11.18 13.30 13.99
C VAL A 784 11.88 13.14 12.65
N VAL A 785 11.69 11.99 12.01
CA VAL A 785 12.18 11.67 10.65
C VAL A 785 10.98 11.52 9.74
N VAL A 786 10.94 12.26 8.66
CA VAL A 786 9.85 12.17 7.66
C VAL A 786 10.43 11.79 6.30
N ILE A 787 9.83 10.82 5.63
CA ILE A 787 10.05 10.59 4.19
C ILE A 787 9.03 11.46 3.48
N GLU A 788 9.46 12.42 2.68
CA GLU A 788 8.54 13.41 2.11
C GLU A 788 8.92 13.93 0.74
N HIS A 789 7.88 14.35 0.01
CA HIS A 789 7.94 15.05 -1.26
C HIS A 789 7.29 16.44 -1.22
N ASP A 790 6.45 16.69 -0.21
CA ASP A 790 5.79 17.96 0.01
C ASP A 790 6.80 19.06 0.33
N LEU A 791 6.81 20.10 -0.50
CA LEU A 791 7.78 21.20 -0.40
C LEU A 791 7.60 22.02 0.88
N ASP A 792 6.38 22.12 1.41
CA ASP A 792 6.14 22.87 2.65
C ASP A 792 6.75 22.16 3.85
N VAL A 793 6.67 20.84 3.92
CA VAL A 793 7.34 20.06 4.97
C VAL A 793 8.86 20.13 4.80
N ILE A 794 9.37 19.97 3.57
CA ILE A 794 10.79 20.01 3.27
C ILE A 794 11.39 21.37 3.65
N ARG A 795 10.76 22.49 3.29
CA ARG A 795 11.18 23.86 3.65
C ARG A 795 11.16 24.14 5.15
N ASN A 796 10.27 23.46 5.89
CA ASN A 796 10.14 23.60 7.34
C ASN A 796 11.01 22.60 8.14
N ALA A 797 11.73 21.68 7.49
CA ALA A 797 12.64 20.76 8.17
C ALA A 797 13.89 21.49 8.71
N ASP A 798 14.45 21.00 9.82
CA ASP A 798 15.72 21.48 10.35
C ASP A 798 16.90 20.92 9.52
N TYR A 799 16.75 19.70 9.03
CA TYR A 799 17.79 18.97 8.30
C TYR A 799 17.18 18.12 7.20
N LEU A 800 17.81 18.14 6.04
CA LEU A 800 17.43 17.35 4.87
C LEU A 800 18.47 16.27 4.59
N VAL A 801 18.01 15.14 4.07
CA VAL A 801 18.82 14.10 3.44
C VAL A 801 18.21 13.83 2.06
N ASP A 802 18.86 14.31 1.01
CA ASP A 802 18.39 14.14 -0.36
C ASP A 802 19.03 12.91 -1.01
N MET A 803 18.19 11.96 -1.41
CA MET A 803 18.59 10.69 -2.02
C MET A 803 18.47 10.77 -3.54
N GLY A 804 19.51 10.34 -4.25
CA GLY A 804 19.49 10.41 -5.71
C GLY A 804 20.76 9.87 -6.35
N PRO A 805 21.17 10.45 -7.52
CA PRO A 805 20.47 11.53 -8.26
C PRO A 805 19.23 11.06 -9.02
N GLY A 806 19.08 9.76 -9.30
CA GLY A 806 17.93 9.17 -10.03
C GLY A 806 17.23 8.08 -9.24
N GLY A 807 16.33 7.35 -9.91
CA GLY A 807 15.73 6.13 -9.40
C GLY A 807 16.52 4.88 -9.81
N GLY A 808 16.25 3.74 -9.13
CA GLY A 808 16.90 2.46 -9.44
C GLY A 808 18.43 2.49 -9.31
N ASP A 809 19.14 1.93 -10.27
CA ASP A 809 20.61 1.81 -10.24
C ASP A 809 21.34 3.16 -10.32
N ALA A 810 20.70 4.18 -10.88
CA ALA A 810 21.21 5.56 -10.92
C ALA A 810 21.06 6.27 -9.56
N GLY A 811 20.24 5.74 -8.64
CA GLY A 811 20.01 6.25 -7.31
C GLY A 811 20.86 5.61 -6.22
N GLY A 812 20.30 5.58 -5.02
CA GLY A 812 20.85 4.86 -3.89
C GLY A 812 22.02 5.52 -3.20
N ARG A 813 22.23 6.82 -3.40
CA ARG A 813 23.27 7.64 -2.76
C ARG A 813 22.65 8.84 -2.06
N ILE A 814 23.33 9.36 -1.05
CA ILE A 814 23.03 10.69 -0.52
C ILE A 814 23.72 11.68 -1.45
N VAL A 815 22.89 12.52 -2.10
CA VAL A 815 23.37 13.57 -3.02
C VAL A 815 23.72 14.82 -2.22
N ALA A 816 22.83 15.23 -1.32
CA ALA A 816 23.02 16.38 -0.45
C ALA A 816 22.47 16.08 0.95
N ALA A 817 23.11 16.66 1.97
CA ALA A 817 22.61 16.61 3.34
C ALA A 817 22.98 17.90 4.09
N GLY A 818 22.00 18.56 4.72
CA GLY A 818 22.20 19.85 5.38
C GLY A 818 20.89 20.55 5.66
N THR A 819 20.95 21.84 5.94
CA THR A 819 19.75 22.70 6.02
C THR A 819 19.08 22.81 4.65
N PRO A 820 17.78 23.18 4.58
CA PRO A 820 17.15 23.46 3.29
C PRO A 820 17.92 24.42 2.41
N GLU A 821 18.54 25.45 2.99
CA GLU A 821 19.36 26.44 2.28
C GLU A 821 20.64 25.81 1.69
N GLN A 822 21.28 24.89 2.40
CA GLN A 822 22.46 24.19 1.91
C GLN A 822 22.10 23.25 0.76
N VAL A 823 21.03 22.49 0.90
CA VAL A 823 20.55 21.56 -0.14
C VAL A 823 20.11 22.32 -1.39
N LYS A 824 19.47 23.48 -1.23
CA LYS A 824 19.10 24.38 -2.35
C LYS A 824 20.30 24.83 -3.18
N GLN A 825 21.45 24.98 -2.55
CA GLN A 825 22.68 25.42 -3.22
C GLN A 825 23.45 24.27 -3.88
N ASP A 826 23.11 23.03 -3.59
CA ASP A 826 23.78 21.86 -4.16
C ASP A 826 23.30 21.59 -5.59
N PRO A 827 24.17 21.68 -6.61
CA PRO A 827 23.78 21.51 -8.01
C PRO A 827 23.36 20.08 -8.37
N GLU A 828 23.78 19.09 -7.58
CA GLU A 828 23.42 17.68 -7.81
C GLU A 828 22.04 17.35 -7.21
N SER A 829 21.55 18.14 -6.27
CA SER A 829 20.24 17.96 -5.67
C SER A 829 19.12 18.33 -6.65
N ILE A 830 18.32 17.35 -7.02
CA ILE A 830 17.10 17.58 -7.80
C ILE A 830 16.06 18.29 -6.92
N THR A 831 15.87 17.83 -5.70
CA THR A 831 14.94 18.46 -4.74
C THR A 831 15.31 19.91 -4.47
N GLY A 832 16.61 20.22 -4.36
CA GLY A 832 17.12 21.58 -4.12
C GLY A 832 16.66 22.61 -5.15
N ARG A 833 16.32 22.19 -6.35
CA ARG A 833 15.83 23.09 -7.42
C ARG A 833 14.39 23.57 -7.19
N TYR A 834 13.64 22.91 -6.32
CA TYR A 834 12.22 23.19 -6.05
C TYR A 834 11.96 23.83 -4.69
N ILE A 835 12.94 23.85 -3.77
CA ILE A 835 12.83 24.43 -2.42
C ILE A 835 13.25 25.89 -2.30
#